data_946a4b239b59f066aefd9c0291a168d5
#
_entry.id   946a4b239b59f066aefd9c0291a168d5
#
_cell.length_a   1.000
_cell.length_b   1.000
_cell.length_c   1.000
_cell.angle_alpha   90.00
_cell.angle_beta   90.00
_cell.angle_gamma   90.00
#
_symmetry.space_group_name_H-M   'P 1'
#
loop_
_entity.id
_entity.type
_entity.pdbx_description
1 polymer ?
#
loop_
_entity_poly.entity_id
_entity_poly.type
_entity_poly.pdbx_seq_one_letter_code
_entity_poly.pdbx_strand_id
1 'polypeptide(L)'
;MYIRCPIAEFDDPRNFIVGRIIQVDDFTENVTVAFLDPFGFRNYYENIPEKAELPYDYVKRCTLHRESYVIYRGNRYKILSALKEDEWYYYYLKEEFTDKVIKVREDVIDAPFNCGRISPAEQLRSYEFQNPAWYFGRNVVSKTVKVLDNSVFGFKELAGCKIFLKEHQLRTIMRCLQEKNCRVMLADEVGMGKTIEAASVLKVYTLHNSNKRVLIAVPRPLVAQWRAELLIKFEITPGNNVNDNYVELIAEEDIEKYINSRWDFVIADEAHKLLANKRLYTYFHSLSKRSENILLLSATPVQQKKEAYLALLQLIMPDKYDHFSIEDFQTLVEKQKNITKSTYLVLQDFDDYIDNIADTLEDGENPLENDDCTDLFDDIQNGLRRISRLIEDEGFDKVLSEINLESEDYGKGAIQEALLYVCENYQLEKNIIRNRRRYMEDELPHRTVREIEYELNPDKNTYEHTTYEAIVDWISGQEISAQDFEIHYIPLLTAFFSSSWAFNKEIEQQRKSGLAINQDVEENAKEWQSAEEWMLEELDNVLAEPYNYSSRILSIVDFIDQEIYEEKVVVFTNYAETFEKYGQVLREYFGEEKIALFNKNMNEEELELSIYRFQNDDECKILLCDETGGEGRNLQGADFVIHIDLPWDANAIEQRIGRLD
;
A
#
# COMPACT_ATOMS: atom_id res chain seq x y z
N MET A 1 -24.21 -4.22 -31.21
CA MET A 1 -23.23 -3.17 -30.89
C MET A 1 -23.98 -1.90 -30.52
N TYR A 2 -23.51 -1.21 -29.52
CA TYR A 2 -24.03 0.09 -29.14
C TYR A 2 -23.20 1.20 -29.74
N ILE A 3 -23.88 2.21 -30.24
CA ILE A 3 -23.31 3.41 -30.84
C ILE A 3 -23.98 4.64 -30.29
N ARG A 4 -23.25 5.74 -30.28
CA ARG A 4 -23.84 7.03 -30.01
C ARG A 4 -24.26 7.69 -31.31
N CYS A 5 -25.40 8.34 -31.25
CA CYS A 5 -25.97 9.01 -32.37
C CYS A 5 -26.29 10.47 -31.99
N PRO A 6 -25.68 11.48 -32.61
CA PRO A 6 -26.21 12.81 -32.59
C PRO A 6 -27.50 12.81 -33.43
N ILE A 7 -28.61 13.22 -32.86
CA ILE A 7 -29.82 13.51 -33.62
C ILE A 7 -29.81 14.99 -33.92
N ALA A 8 -30.24 15.37 -35.11
CA ALA A 8 -30.16 16.74 -35.62
C ALA A 8 -30.85 17.80 -34.73
N GLU A 9 -31.79 17.41 -33.89
CA GLU A 9 -32.43 18.29 -32.90
C GLU A 9 -31.60 18.50 -31.63
N PHE A 10 -30.51 17.76 -31.49
CA PHE A 10 -29.54 17.88 -30.41
C PHE A 10 -28.20 18.31 -30.97
N ASP A 11 -28.14 19.47 -31.58
CA ASP A 11 -26.88 20.10 -32.01
C ASP A 11 -25.89 20.38 -30.86
N ASP A 12 -26.31 20.17 -29.64
CA ASP A 12 -25.45 20.22 -28.47
C ASP A 12 -24.73 18.87 -28.29
N PRO A 13 -23.41 18.81 -28.52
CA PRO A 13 -22.62 17.57 -28.35
C PRO A 13 -22.69 16.96 -26.95
N ARG A 14 -23.26 17.68 -25.98
CA ARG A 14 -23.55 17.17 -24.64
C ARG A 14 -24.74 16.23 -24.58
N ASN A 15 -25.60 16.24 -25.59
CA ASN A 15 -26.82 15.47 -25.66
C ASN A 15 -26.72 14.46 -26.78
N PHE A 16 -26.10 13.33 -26.55
CA PHE A 16 -26.17 12.22 -27.48
C PHE A 16 -27.05 11.11 -26.91
N ILE A 17 -27.65 10.36 -27.81
CA ILE A 17 -28.42 9.17 -27.46
C ILE A 17 -27.65 7.92 -27.89
N VAL A 18 -27.89 6.83 -27.17
CA VAL A 18 -27.33 5.52 -27.46
C VAL A 18 -28.36 4.69 -28.22
N GLY A 19 -27.92 4.13 -29.34
CA GLY A 19 -28.73 3.23 -30.13
C GLY A 19 -28.00 1.90 -30.33
N ARG A 20 -28.77 0.86 -30.55
CA ARG A 20 -28.28 -0.45 -30.92
C ARG A 20 -28.39 -0.63 -32.44
N ILE A 21 -27.25 -0.98 -33.10
CA ILE A 21 -27.26 -1.31 -34.53
C ILE A 21 -28.12 -2.55 -34.74
N ILE A 22 -29.10 -2.45 -35.66
CA ILE A 22 -29.96 -3.55 -36.08
C ILE A 22 -29.49 -4.09 -37.43
N GLN A 23 -29.16 -3.19 -38.37
CA GLN A 23 -28.80 -3.54 -39.72
C GLN A 23 -27.72 -2.58 -40.22
N VAL A 24 -26.80 -3.10 -41.02
CA VAL A 24 -25.76 -2.34 -41.71
C VAL A 24 -26.01 -2.54 -43.20
N ASP A 25 -26.06 -1.45 -43.94
CA ASP A 25 -26.19 -1.47 -45.41
C ASP A 25 -24.91 -0.89 -46.02
N ASP A 26 -24.01 -1.76 -46.40
CA ASP A 26 -22.72 -1.37 -46.98
C ASP A 26 -22.85 -0.73 -48.36
N PHE A 27 -24.01 -0.86 -49.02
CA PHE A 27 -24.25 -0.29 -50.35
C PHE A 27 -24.63 1.20 -50.26
N THR A 28 -25.44 1.54 -49.27
CA THR A 28 -25.86 2.94 -49.03
C THR A 28 -24.97 3.66 -47.98
N GLU A 29 -24.00 2.97 -47.40
CA GLU A 29 -23.18 3.46 -46.32
C GLU A 29 -24.00 3.96 -45.11
N ASN A 30 -25.13 3.29 -44.84
CA ASN A 30 -26.05 3.63 -43.77
C ASN A 30 -26.16 2.49 -42.74
N VAL A 31 -26.45 2.85 -41.51
CA VAL A 31 -26.85 1.92 -40.44
C VAL A 31 -28.25 2.18 -39.97
N THR A 32 -29.02 1.11 -39.76
CA THR A 32 -30.29 1.19 -39.07
C THR A 32 -30.09 0.99 -37.58
N VAL A 33 -30.50 1.96 -36.80
CA VAL A 33 -30.26 2.03 -35.34
C VAL A 33 -31.60 1.99 -34.62
N ALA A 34 -31.74 1.14 -33.58
CA ALA A 34 -32.87 1.15 -32.68
C ALA A 34 -32.54 1.88 -31.37
N PHE A 35 -33.42 2.76 -30.96
CA PHE A 35 -33.34 3.47 -29.69
C PHE A 35 -34.26 2.78 -28.68
N LEU A 36 -33.67 1.92 -27.85
CA LEU A 36 -34.41 1.11 -26.89
C LEU A 36 -34.87 1.95 -25.70
N ASP A 37 -36.05 1.63 -25.19
CA ASP A 37 -36.60 2.30 -24.00
C ASP A 37 -37.25 1.31 -23.03
N PRO A 38 -36.47 0.44 -22.39
CA PRO A 38 -37.00 -0.58 -21.50
C PRO A 38 -37.60 -0.03 -20.20
N PHE A 39 -37.40 1.25 -19.89
CA PHE A 39 -37.88 1.90 -18.67
C PHE A 39 -38.93 2.99 -18.87
N GLY A 40 -39.33 3.27 -20.10
CA GLY A 40 -40.37 4.29 -20.40
C GLY A 40 -39.89 5.74 -20.30
N PHE A 41 -38.63 6.00 -20.56
CA PHE A 41 -38.06 7.37 -20.51
C PHE A 41 -38.48 8.25 -21.69
N ARG A 42 -38.99 7.67 -22.79
CA ARG A 42 -39.35 8.38 -24.01
C ARG A 42 -40.36 9.51 -23.78
N ASN A 43 -41.24 9.32 -22.80
CA ASN A 43 -42.25 10.34 -22.45
C ASN A 43 -41.64 11.64 -21.88
N TYR A 44 -40.40 11.62 -21.50
CA TYR A 44 -39.69 12.78 -20.95
C TYR A 44 -38.76 13.47 -21.95
N TYR A 45 -38.70 12.94 -23.19
CA TYR A 45 -37.83 13.44 -24.25
C TYR A 45 -38.69 13.65 -25.51
N GLU A 46 -38.68 14.85 -26.05
CA GLU A 46 -39.37 15.15 -27.30
C GLU A 46 -38.61 14.57 -28.50
N ASN A 47 -39.31 14.03 -29.46
CA ASN A 47 -38.84 13.67 -30.81
C ASN A 47 -37.80 12.56 -30.92
N ILE A 48 -37.66 11.62 -29.98
CA ILE A 48 -36.80 10.47 -30.14
C ILE A 48 -37.53 9.34 -30.89
N PRO A 49 -37.07 8.99 -32.13
CA PRO A 49 -37.71 7.91 -32.89
C PRO A 49 -37.40 6.52 -32.27
N GLU A 50 -38.17 5.52 -32.59
CA GLU A 50 -37.85 4.15 -32.21
C GLU A 50 -36.71 3.59 -33.03
N LYS A 51 -36.59 3.99 -34.29
CA LYS A 51 -35.51 3.61 -35.21
C LYS A 51 -35.19 4.79 -36.12
N ALA A 52 -33.94 4.86 -36.54
CA ALA A 52 -33.46 5.81 -37.55
C ALA A 52 -32.42 5.15 -38.46
N GLU A 53 -32.37 5.59 -39.71
CA GLU A 53 -31.30 5.30 -40.64
C GLU A 53 -30.31 6.46 -40.61
N LEU A 54 -29.05 6.19 -40.35
CA LEU A 54 -27.99 7.18 -40.18
C LEU A 54 -26.79 6.81 -41.04
N PRO A 55 -26.13 7.78 -41.70
CA PRO A 55 -24.85 7.58 -42.36
C PRO A 55 -23.76 7.11 -41.38
N TYR A 56 -22.77 6.33 -41.86
CA TYR A 56 -21.63 5.85 -41.03
C TYR A 56 -20.90 6.97 -40.31
N ASP A 57 -20.72 8.12 -40.96
CA ASP A 57 -20.00 9.26 -40.39
C ASP A 57 -20.69 9.89 -39.17
N TYR A 58 -21.99 9.64 -39.03
CA TYR A 58 -22.79 10.21 -37.92
C TYR A 58 -22.84 9.29 -36.68
N VAL A 59 -22.30 8.09 -36.76
CA VAL A 59 -22.39 7.13 -35.67
C VAL A 59 -21.00 6.72 -35.21
N LYS A 60 -20.82 6.77 -33.91
CA LYS A 60 -19.57 6.34 -33.28
C LYS A 60 -19.84 5.25 -32.26
N ARG A 61 -18.98 4.23 -32.23
CA ARG A 61 -19.09 3.18 -31.22
C ARG A 61 -18.89 3.78 -29.84
N CYS A 62 -19.70 3.37 -28.86
CA CYS A 62 -19.60 3.84 -27.49
C CYS A 62 -19.77 2.71 -26.49
N THR A 63 -19.32 2.96 -25.29
CA THR A 63 -19.66 2.14 -24.12
C THR A 63 -20.91 2.67 -23.44
N LEU A 64 -21.67 1.76 -22.83
CA LEU A 64 -22.80 2.13 -21.98
C LEU A 64 -22.27 2.73 -20.68
N HIS A 65 -22.98 3.73 -20.18
CA HIS A 65 -22.57 4.48 -19.00
C HIS A 65 -22.56 3.59 -17.74
N ARG A 66 -21.44 3.62 -17.01
CA ARG A 66 -21.32 3.03 -15.68
C ARG A 66 -22.40 3.63 -14.76
N GLU A 67 -22.91 2.84 -13.82
CA GLU A 67 -24.01 3.18 -12.91
C GLU A 67 -25.40 3.24 -13.57
N SER A 68 -25.52 3.13 -14.90
CA SER A 68 -26.82 3.04 -15.58
C SER A 68 -27.46 1.69 -15.37
N TYR A 69 -28.80 1.67 -15.46
CA TYR A 69 -29.58 0.45 -15.40
C TYR A 69 -29.91 -0.06 -16.80
N VAL A 70 -29.85 -1.37 -16.95
CA VAL A 70 -30.14 -2.09 -18.18
C VAL A 70 -30.99 -3.31 -17.90
N ILE A 71 -31.63 -3.86 -18.94
CA ILE A 71 -32.37 -5.12 -18.85
C ILE A 71 -31.53 -6.24 -19.47
N TYR A 72 -31.42 -7.34 -18.75
CA TYR A 72 -30.90 -8.59 -19.25
C TYR A 72 -31.79 -9.75 -18.83
N ARG A 73 -32.30 -10.53 -19.81
CA ARG A 73 -33.23 -11.63 -19.59
C ARG A 73 -34.46 -11.26 -18.75
N GLY A 74 -34.95 -10.02 -18.95
CA GLY A 74 -36.14 -9.51 -18.26
C GLY A 74 -35.92 -8.95 -16.85
N ASN A 75 -34.69 -9.09 -16.30
CA ASN A 75 -34.34 -8.54 -15.00
C ASN A 75 -33.53 -7.26 -15.15
N ARG A 76 -33.62 -6.40 -14.12
CA ARG A 76 -32.89 -5.13 -14.06
C ARG A 76 -31.52 -5.30 -13.42
N TYR A 77 -30.55 -4.76 -14.09
CA TYR A 77 -29.13 -4.79 -13.66
C TYR A 77 -28.52 -3.40 -13.72
N LYS A 78 -27.57 -3.16 -12.85
CA LYS A 78 -26.74 -1.97 -12.83
C LYS A 78 -25.40 -2.26 -13.50
N ILE A 79 -24.93 -1.40 -14.40
CA ILE A 79 -23.62 -1.52 -15.03
C ILE A 79 -22.54 -1.12 -14.03
N LEU A 80 -21.59 -2.01 -13.77
CA LEU A 80 -20.44 -1.75 -12.93
C LEU A 80 -19.21 -1.32 -13.73
N SER A 81 -18.94 -2.04 -14.82
CA SER A 81 -17.80 -1.75 -15.69
C SER A 81 -17.99 -2.37 -17.07
N ALA A 82 -17.20 -1.90 -18.02
CA ALA A 82 -17.12 -2.45 -19.38
C ALA A 82 -15.70 -2.96 -19.63
N LEU A 83 -15.57 -4.06 -20.36
CA LEU A 83 -14.31 -4.63 -20.82
C LEU A 83 -14.42 -4.89 -22.32
N LYS A 84 -13.44 -4.42 -23.11
CA LYS A 84 -13.35 -4.72 -24.53
C LYS A 84 -12.55 -6.00 -24.72
N GLU A 85 -13.15 -7.01 -25.34
CA GLU A 85 -12.50 -8.25 -25.77
C GLU A 85 -12.75 -8.40 -27.27
N ASP A 86 -11.71 -8.39 -28.05
CA ASP A 86 -11.75 -8.36 -29.52
C ASP A 86 -12.61 -7.19 -30.05
N GLU A 87 -13.68 -7.50 -30.77
CA GLU A 87 -14.61 -6.51 -31.33
C GLU A 87 -15.80 -6.20 -30.42
N TRP A 88 -15.95 -6.89 -29.30
CA TRP A 88 -17.13 -6.80 -28.45
C TRP A 88 -16.84 -6.13 -27.11
N TYR A 89 -17.82 -5.38 -26.59
CA TYR A 89 -17.84 -4.98 -25.21
C TYR A 89 -18.57 -6.00 -24.35
N TYR A 90 -17.96 -6.37 -23.23
CA TYR A 90 -18.56 -7.15 -22.17
C TYR A 90 -18.80 -6.25 -20.96
N TYR A 91 -19.99 -6.38 -20.39
CA TYR A 91 -20.38 -5.60 -19.22
C TYR A 91 -20.47 -6.47 -18.00
N TYR A 92 -19.92 -6.00 -16.91
CA TYR A 92 -20.15 -6.59 -15.60
C TYR A 92 -21.41 -5.95 -15.02
N LEU A 93 -22.45 -6.76 -14.84
CA LEU A 93 -23.78 -6.33 -14.47
C LEU A 93 -24.09 -6.85 -13.07
N LYS A 94 -24.48 -5.95 -12.14
CA LYS A 94 -24.96 -6.29 -10.80
C LYS A 94 -26.49 -6.34 -10.81
N GLU A 95 -27.07 -7.42 -10.36
CA GLU A 95 -28.51 -7.54 -10.22
C GLU A 95 -29.04 -6.59 -9.13
N GLU A 96 -30.18 -5.90 -9.39
CA GLU A 96 -30.63 -4.78 -8.56
C GLU A 96 -30.88 -5.15 -7.09
N PHE A 97 -31.36 -6.37 -6.82
CA PHE A 97 -31.74 -6.80 -5.46
C PHE A 97 -30.82 -7.88 -4.87
N THR A 98 -29.77 -8.24 -5.57
CA THR A 98 -28.81 -9.25 -5.13
C THR A 98 -27.40 -8.75 -5.32
N ASP A 99 -26.43 -9.35 -4.62
CA ASP A 99 -25.02 -9.05 -4.83
C ASP A 99 -24.40 -9.86 -6.00
N LYS A 100 -25.26 -10.53 -6.77
CA LYS A 100 -24.82 -11.35 -7.90
C LYS A 100 -24.36 -10.47 -9.04
N VAL A 101 -23.14 -10.71 -9.48
CA VAL A 101 -22.55 -10.05 -10.64
C VAL A 101 -22.34 -11.07 -11.75
N ILE A 102 -22.64 -10.66 -12.97
CA ILE A 102 -22.52 -11.47 -14.18
C ILE A 102 -21.75 -10.69 -15.26
N LYS A 103 -20.96 -11.41 -16.07
CA LYS A 103 -20.31 -10.86 -17.27
C LYS A 103 -21.19 -11.17 -18.47
N VAL A 104 -21.59 -10.15 -19.22
CA VAL A 104 -22.55 -10.28 -20.33
C VAL A 104 -22.06 -9.48 -21.53
N ARG A 105 -22.17 -10.06 -22.72
CA ARG A 105 -21.82 -9.38 -23.97
C ARG A 105 -22.88 -8.33 -24.34
N GLU A 106 -22.46 -7.22 -24.96
CA GLU A 106 -23.32 -6.07 -25.28
C GLU A 106 -24.54 -6.37 -26.14
N ASP A 107 -24.49 -7.39 -27.00
CA ASP A 107 -25.54 -7.70 -27.94
C ASP A 107 -26.84 -8.27 -27.31
N VAL A 108 -26.73 -8.79 -26.09
CA VAL A 108 -27.86 -9.38 -25.35
C VAL A 108 -28.40 -8.51 -24.22
N ILE A 109 -27.91 -7.29 -24.11
CA ILE A 109 -28.29 -6.30 -23.09
C ILE A 109 -29.24 -5.31 -23.75
N ASP A 110 -30.37 -4.99 -23.11
CA ASP A 110 -31.27 -3.91 -23.55
C ASP A 110 -30.98 -2.67 -22.69
N ALA A 111 -30.24 -1.73 -23.27
CA ALA A 111 -29.92 -0.46 -22.64
C ALA A 111 -30.84 0.66 -23.11
N PRO A 112 -31.31 1.53 -22.22
CA PRO A 112 -32.16 2.66 -22.62
C PRO A 112 -31.34 3.66 -23.46
N PHE A 113 -32.02 4.33 -24.37
CA PHE A 113 -31.38 5.30 -25.27
C PHE A 113 -30.65 6.44 -24.54
N ASN A 114 -31.04 6.78 -23.31
CA ASN A 114 -30.38 7.77 -22.47
C ASN A 114 -29.25 7.22 -21.61
N CYS A 115 -28.88 5.96 -21.80
CA CYS A 115 -27.79 5.30 -21.11
C CYS A 115 -26.39 5.85 -21.52
N GLY A 116 -26.36 6.62 -22.60
CA GLY A 116 -25.17 7.32 -23.01
C GLY A 116 -24.97 8.72 -22.42
N ARG A 117 -25.87 9.15 -21.53
CA ARG A 117 -25.61 10.35 -20.73
C ARG A 117 -24.47 10.08 -19.79
N ILE A 118 -23.30 10.39 -20.29
CA ILE A 118 -22.06 10.36 -19.56
C ILE A 118 -22.20 11.37 -18.42
N SER A 119 -21.65 11.03 -17.24
CA SER A 119 -21.46 12.04 -16.20
C SER A 119 -20.61 13.19 -16.78
N PRO A 120 -20.74 14.42 -16.31
CA PRO A 120 -19.86 15.51 -16.77
C PRO A 120 -18.39 15.14 -16.74
N ALA A 121 -17.97 14.28 -15.82
CA ALA A 121 -16.60 13.78 -15.70
C ALA A 121 -16.20 12.84 -16.87
N GLU A 122 -17.11 11.97 -17.35
CA GLU A 122 -16.83 11.12 -18.51
C GLU A 122 -16.91 11.89 -19.82
N GLN A 123 -17.80 12.87 -19.92
CA GLN A 123 -17.85 13.80 -21.03
C GLN A 123 -16.55 14.59 -21.16
N LEU A 124 -16.00 15.02 -20.02
CA LEU A 124 -14.70 15.67 -19.96
C LEU A 124 -13.54 14.74 -20.34
N ARG A 125 -13.62 13.45 -19.98
CA ARG A 125 -12.60 12.46 -20.38
C ARG A 125 -12.63 12.14 -21.86
N SER A 126 -13.80 12.10 -22.47
CA SER A 126 -13.95 11.80 -23.90
C SER A 126 -13.68 13.01 -24.80
N TYR A 127 -13.39 14.18 -24.22
CA TYR A 127 -13.14 15.45 -24.93
C TYR A 127 -14.22 15.86 -25.93
N GLU A 128 -15.46 15.36 -25.76
CA GLU A 128 -16.51 15.50 -26.76
C GLU A 128 -17.26 16.82 -26.72
N PHE A 129 -17.15 17.57 -25.64
CA PHE A 129 -17.83 18.83 -25.46
C PHE A 129 -16.94 20.02 -25.39
N GLN A 130 -15.67 19.76 -25.08
CA GLN A 130 -14.74 20.83 -24.81
C GLN A 130 -13.37 20.44 -25.36
N ASN A 131 -12.62 21.45 -25.74
CA ASN A 131 -11.24 21.29 -26.08
C ASN A 131 -10.51 20.58 -24.92
N PRO A 132 -9.68 19.58 -25.18
CA PRO A 132 -8.82 18.94 -24.18
C PRO A 132 -8.10 19.92 -23.27
N ALA A 133 -7.55 21.00 -23.81
CA ALA A 133 -6.89 22.06 -23.04
C ALA A 133 -7.81 22.68 -21.97
N TRP A 134 -9.11 22.80 -22.22
CA TRP A 134 -10.06 23.27 -21.21
C TRP A 134 -10.24 22.26 -20.07
N TYR A 135 -10.30 20.97 -20.40
CA TYR A 135 -10.40 19.91 -19.39
C TYR A 135 -9.18 19.89 -18.48
N PHE A 136 -7.97 19.92 -19.08
CA PHE A 136 -6.72 19.98 -18.35
C PHE A 136 -6.61 21.26 -17.53
N GLY A 137 -6.89 22.41 -18.14
CA GLY A 137 -6.89 23.68 -17.44
C GLY A 137 -7.80 23.69 -16.22
N ARG A 138 -9.02 23.13 -16.35
CA ARG A 138 -9.95 22.99 -15.23
C ARG A 138 -9.43 22.05 -14.13
N ASN A 139 -8.85 20.91 -14.50
CA ASN A 139 -8.27 19.97 -13.54
C ASN A 139 -7.06 20.59 -12.84
N VAL A 140 -6.16 21.20 -13.58
CA VAL A 140 -4.99 21.91 -13.03
C VAL A 140 -5.45 23.02 -12.10
N VAL A 141 -6.37 23.89 -12.51
CA VAL A 141 -6.89 24.96 -11.66
C VAL A 141 -7.56 24.40 -10.41
N SER A 142 -8.40 23.37 -10.54
CA SER A 142 -9.08 22.75 -9.38
C SER A 142 -8.09 22.14 -8.40
N LYS A 143 -7.08 21.42 -8.90
CA LYS A 143 -6.02 20.83 -8.07
C LYS A 143 -5.13 21.92 -7.47
N THR A 144 -4.74 22.93 -8.26
CA THR A 144 -3.92 24.05 -7.79
C THR A 144 -4.63 24.88 -6.74
N VAL A 145 -5.93 25.16 -6.90
CA VAL A 145 -6.72 25.88 -5.88
C VAL A 145 -6.77 25.08 -4.58
N LYS A 146 -7.00 23.76 -4.65
CA LYS A 146 -6.96 22.91 -3.45
C LYS A 146 -5.58 22.86 -2.78
N VAL A 147 -4.52 22.78 -3.58
CA VAL A 147 -3.13 22.81 -3.08
C VAL A 147 -2.84 24.16 -2.46
N LEU A 148 -3.20 25.29 -3.14
CA LEU A 148 -3.00 26.63 -2.62
C LEU A 148 -3.82 26.90 -1.35
N ASP A 149 -5.08 26.47 -1.32
CA ASP A 149 -5.93 26.59 -0.13
C ASP A 149 -5.28 25.89 1.07
N ASN A 150 -4.78 24.67 0.85
CA ASN A 150 -4.11 23.90 1.89
C ASN A 150 -2.67 24.38 2.20
N SER A 151 -1.94 24.95 1.23
CA SER A 151 -0.55 25.40 1.43
C SER A 151 -0.45 26.81 2.02
N VAL A 152 -1.34 27.72 1.60
CA VAL A 152 -1.34 29.11 2.08
C VAL A 152 -1.95 29.20 3.49
N PHE A 153 -3.02 28.46 3.75
CA PHE A 153 -3.69 28.43 5.04
C PHE A 153 -3.32 27.21 5.89
N GLY A 154 -2.53 26.27 5.32
CA GLY A 154 -2.29 24.94 5.88
C GLY A 154 -3.57 24.13 6.00
N PHE A 155 -3.47 22.93 6.57
CA PHE A 155 -4.65 22.21 7.03
C PHE A 155 -5.10 22.88 8.33
N LYS A 156 -5.89 23.96 8.24
CA LYS A 156 -6.44 24.68 9.41
C LYS A 156 -7.16 23.76 10.38
N GLU A 157 -7.69 22.65 9.86
CA GLU A 157 -8.31 21.56 10.60
C GLU A 157 -7.31 20.84 11.53
N LEU A 158 -6.04 20.88 11.21
CA LEU A 158 -4.95 20.26 11.96
C LEU A 158 -4.19 21.26 12.83
N ALA A 159 -4.50 22.56 12.76
CA ALA A 159 -3.78 23.61 13.49
C ALA A 159 -3.83 23.47 15.01
N GLY A 160 -4.84 22.79 15.54
CA GLY A 160 -4.96 22.47 16.97
C GLY A 160 -4.36 21.12 17.38
N CYS A 161 -3.87 20.34 16.42
CA CYS A 161 -3.32 19.02 16.69
C CYS A 161 -1.86 19.13 17.17
N LYS A 162 -1.47 18.24 18.10
CA LYS A 162 -0.10 18.19 18.63
C LYS A 162 0.76 17.29 17.76
N ILE A 163 0.94 17.68 16.50
CA ILE A 163 1.69 16.94 15.51
C ILE A 163 2.64 17.87 14.75
N PHE A 164 3.73 17.32 14.27
CA PHE A 164 4.62 17.94 13.29
C PHE A 164 4.52 17.12 12.00
N LEU A 165 3.99 17.71 10.94
CA LEU A 165 3.80 17.03 9.66
C LEU A 165 5.02 17.25 8.77
N LYS A 166 5.56 16.16 8.26
CA LYS A 166 6.60 16.15 7.23
C LYS A 166 5.97 16.36 5.84
N GLU A 167 6.75 16.78 4.86
CA GLU A 167 6.26 17.11 3.52
C GLU A 167 5.54 15.93 2.85
N HIS A 168 6.11 14.73 2.93
CA HIS A 168 5.48 13.52 2.37
C HIS A 168 4.12 13.21 3.02
N GLN A 169 3.99 13.42 4.33
CA GLN A 169 2.73 13.23 5.05
C GLN A 169 1.68 14.23 4.59
N LEU A 170 2.06 15.50 4.39
CA LEU A 170 1.16 16.51 3.83
C LEU A 170 0.67 16.12 2.44
N ARG A 171 1.57 15.66 1.56
CA ARG A 171 1.22 15.16 0.23
C ARG A 171 0.27 13.97 0.28
N THR A 172 0.52 13.01 1.19
CA THR A 172 -0.33 11.83 1.44
C THR A 172 -1.74 12.24 1.89
N ILE A 173 -1.84 13.11 2.90
CA ILE A 173 -3.12 13.62 3.43
C ILE A 173 -3.89 14.33 2.32
N MET A 174 -3.22 15.23 1.59
CA MET A 174 -3.83 15.94 0.45
C MET A 174 -4.39 14.96 -0.58
N ARG A 175 -3.64 13.93 -0.95
CA ARG A 175 -4.06 12.94 -1.94
C ARG A 175 -5.26 12.13 -1.46
N CYS A 176 -5.31 11.76 -0.18
CA CYS A 176 -6.46 11.09 0.43
C CYS A 176 -7.74 11.94 0.40
N LEU A 177 -7.60 13.28 0.50
CA LEU A 177 -8.72 14.21 0.58
C LEU A 177 -9.12 14.83 -0.78
N GLN A 178 -8.34 14.60 -1.84
CA GLN A 178 -8.63 15.16 -3.17
C GLN A 178 -9.86 14.54 -3.84
N GLU A 179 -10.07 13.26 -3.64
CA GLU A 179 -11.20 12.55 -4.23
C GLU A 179 -12.45 12.72 -3.35
N LYS A 180 -13.62 12.57 -3.96
CA LYS A 180 -14.90 12.66 -3.24
C LYS A 180 -15.00 11.61 -2.13
N ASN A 181 -14.49 10.42 -2.41
CA ASN A 181 -14.47 9.30 -1.49
C ASN A 181 -13.01 8.84 -1.32
N CYS A 182 -12.54 8.80 -0.08
CA CYS A 182 -11.23 8.27 0.25
C CYS A 182 -11.27 6.73 0.18
N ARG A 183 -10.75 6.15 -0.89
CA ARG A 183 -10.59 4.70 -1.04
C ARG A 183 -9.15 4.40 -1.42
N VAL A 184 -8.28 4.37 -0.41
CA VAL A 184 -6.82 4.41 -0.57
C VAL A 184 -6.15 3.41 0.37
N MET A 185 -5.01 2.89 -0.04
CA MET A 185 -4.07 2.19 0.81
C MET A 185 -2.80 3.03 0.99
N LEU A 186 -2.42 3.26 2.23
CA LEU A 186 -1.12 3.79 2.60
C LEU A 186 -0.15 2.63 2.77
N ALA A 187 0.79 2.53 1.85
CA ALA A 187 1.78 1.46 1.78
C ALA A 187 3.20 1.97 2.05
N ASP A 188 3.31 3.01 2.85
CA ASP A 188 4.56 3.63 3.23
C ASP A 188 5.42 2.68 4.08
N GLU A 189 6.73 2.83 3.99
CA GLU A 189 7.66 2.07 4.81
C GLU A 189 7.42 2.30 6.31
N VAL A 190 7.93 1.41 7.15
CA VAL A 190 7.79 1.52 8.61
C VAL A 190 8.47 2.80 9.11
N GLY A 191 7.90 3.44 10.13
CA GLY A 191 8.45 4.67 10.71
C GLY A 191 8.13 5.95 9.92
N MET A 192 7.39 5.88 8.79
CA MET A 192 7.00 7.04 7.99
C MET A 192 5.80 7.81 8.55
N GLY A 193 5.17 7.29 9.61
CA GLY A 193 4.06 7.97 10.31
C GLY A 193 2.67 7.72 9.73
N LYS A 194 2.41 6.54 9.15
CA LYS A 194 1.08 6.16 8.61
C LYS A 194 -0.09 6.40 9.56
N THR A 195 0.10 6.12 10.85
CA THR A 195 -0.91 6.39 11.90
C THR A 195 -1.25 7.87 11.98
N ILE A 196 -0.23 8.75 11.92
CA ILE A 196 -0.41 10.22 11.92
C ILE A 196 -1.15 10.68 10.66
N GLU A 197 -0.79 10.14 9.50
CA GLU A 197 -1.47 10.44 8.25
C GLU A 197 -2.94 10.02 8.29
N ALA A 198 -3.23 8.80 8.71
CA ALA A 198 -4.59 8.29 8.81
C ALA A 198 -5.44 9.07 9.85
N ALA A 199 -4.87 9.38 11.01
CA ALA A 199 -5.53 10.19 12.03
C ALA A 199 -5.75 11.64 11.58
N SER A 200 -4.82 12.20 10.78
CA SER A 200 -4.98 13.52 10.16
C SER A 200 -6.13 13.53 9.14
N VAL A 201 -6.18 12.52 8.25
CA VAL A 201 -7.30 12.34 7.30
C VAL A 201 -8.63 12.21 8.06
N LEU A 202 -8.66 11.41 9.13
CA LEU A 202 -9.84 11.26 9.99
C LEU A 202 -10.26 12.58 10.62
N LYS A 203 -9.32 13.36 11.17
CA LYS A 203 -9.60 14.67 11.80
C LYS A 203 -10.24 15.63 10.80
N VAL A 204 -9.65 15.76 9.62
CA VAL A 204 -10.21 16.61 8.54
C VAL A 204 -11.58 16.09 8.10
N TYR A 205 -11.73 14.77 7.94
CA TYR A 205 -13.01 14.15 7.57
C TYR A 205 -14.12 14.47 8.57
N THR A 206 -13.84 14.35 9.89
CA THR A 206 -14.84 14.61 10.94
C THR A 206 -15.22 16.09 11.06
N LEU A 207 -14.36 17.00 10.62
CA LEU A 207 -14.66 18.45 10.60
C LEU A 207 -15.46 18.87 9.36
N HIS A 208 -15.25 18.18 8.22
CA HIS A 208 -15.96 18.50 6.98
C HIS A 208 -17.30 17.76 6.83
N ASN A 209 -17.57 16.78 7.69
CA ASN A 209 -18.79 15.96 7.64
C ASN A 209 -19.50 15.96 8.99
N SER A 210 -20.80 15.70 8.96
CA SER A 210 -21.62 15.56 10.17
C SER A 210 -22.52 14.31 10.05
N ASN A 211 -22.92 13.75 11.17
CA ASN A 211 -23.76 12.56 11.28
C ASN A 211 -23.19 11.32 10.56
N LYS A 212 -21.85 11.22 10.51
CA LYS A 212 -21.14 10.08 9.93
C LYS A 212 -20.66 9.11 11.01
N ARG A 213 -20.46 7.87 10.62
CA ARG A 213 -19.94 6.82 11.50
C ARG A 213 -18.61 6.32 10.96
N VAL A 214 -17.59 6.35 11.80
CA VAL A 214 -16.24 5.91 11.48
C VAL A 214 -15.87 4.70 12.32
N LEU A 215 -15.35 3.68 11.69
CA LEU A 215 -14.81 2.47 12.34
C LEU A 215 -13.32 2.40 12.09
N ILE A 216 -12.55 2.29 13.17
CA ILE A 216 -11.10 2.06 13.14
C ILE A 216 -10.86 0.66 13.69
N ALA A 217 -10.32 -0.22 12.88
CA ALA A 217 -10.02 -1.60 13.25
C ALA A 217 -8.51 -1.82 13.15
N VAL A 218 -7.91 -2.22 14.25
CA VAL A 218 -6.46 -2.38 14.37
C VAL A 218 -6.13 -3.71 15.06
N PRO A 219 -4.92 -4.27 14.89
CA PRO A 219 -4.47 -5.38 15.71
C PRO A 219 -4.59 -5.08 17.20
N ARG A 220 -4.96 -6.07 17.99
CA ARG A 220 -5.22 -5.90 19.44
C ARG A 220 -4.10 -5.17 20.19
N PRO A 221 -2.81 -5.45 19.97
CA PRO A 221 -1.71 -4.73 20.64
C PRO A 221 -1.67 -3.24 20.32
N LEU A 222 -2.20 -2.82 19.17
CA LEU A 222 -2.19 -1.42 18.73
C LEU A 222 -3.36 -0.59 19.25
N VAL A 223 -4.39 -1.20 19.84
CA VAL A 223 -5.62 -0.50 20.27
C VAL A 223 -5.31 0.59 21.29
N ALA A 224 -4.47 0.30 22.29
CA ALA A 224 -4.09 1.26 23.31
C ALA A 224 -3.30 2.44 22.72
N GLN A 225 -2.34 2.15 21.85
CA GLN A 225 -1.55 3.17 21.15
C GLN A 225 -2.44 4.08 20.29
N TRP A 226 -3.29 3.51 19.45
CA TRP A 226 -4.20 4.28 18.63
C TRP A 226 -5.12 5.17 19.46
N ARG A 227 -5.64 4.64 20.58
CA ARG A 227 -6.47 5.41 21.51
C ARG A 227 -5.71 6.60 22.09
N ALA A 228 -4.48 6.37 22.53
CA ALA A 228 -3.63 7.41 23.11
C ALA A 228 -3.27 8.49 22.05
N GLU A 229 -2.87 8.08 20.86
CA GLU A 229 -2.52 9.01 19.77
C GLU A 229 -3.71 9.85 19.32
N LEU A 230 -4.87 9.22 19.12
CA LEU A 230 -6.10 9.92 18.75
C LEU A 230 -6.50 10.96 19.82
N LEU A 231 -6.41 10.59 21.09
CA LEU A 231 -6.77 11.49 22.21
C LEU A 231 -5.76 12.62 22.38
N ILE A 232 -4.47 12.28 22.49
CA ILE A 232 -3.43 13.25 22.87
C ILE A 232 -3.09 14.18 21.69
N LYS A 233 -2.95 13.63 20.48
CA LYS A 233 -2.50 14.39 19.32
C LYS A 233 -3.64 15.05 18.54
N PHE A 234 -4.82 14.43 18.47
CA PHE A 234 -5.93 14.87 17.62
C PHE A 234 -7.19 15.27 18.37
N GLU A 235 -7.23 15.10 19.70
CA GLU A 235 -8.41 15.35 20.53
C GLU A 235 -9.65 14.56 20.08
N ILE A 236 -9.43 13.31 19.61
CA ILE A 236 -10.48 12.38 19.22
C ILE A 236 -10.60 11.31 20.31
N THR A 237 -11.78 11.19 20.90
CA THR A 237 -12.07 10.15 21.92
C THR A 237 -12.93 9.06 21.27
N PRO A 238 -12.39 7.87 20.94
CA PRO A 238 -13.18 6.76 20.41
C PRO A 238 -14.27 6.31 21.38
N GLY A 239 -15.42 5.87 20.84
CA GLY A 239 -16.62 5.53 21.61
C GLY A 239 -17.54 6.73 21.88
N ASN A 240 -17.14 7.93 21.49
CA ASN A 240 -17.90 9.17 21.66
C ASN A 240 -18.14 9.88 20.31
N ASN A 241 -19.04 10.85 20.33
CA ASN A 241 -19.25 11.74 19.20
C ASN A 241 -18.14 12.79 19.10
N VAL A 242 -17.56 12.94 17.93
CA VAL A 242 -16.55 13.94 17.59
C VAL A 242 -17.09 14.78 16.44
N ASN A 243 -17.33 16.07 16.67
CA ASN A 243 -17.94 16.97 15.66
C ASN A 243 -19.22 16.39 15.03
N ASP A 244 -20.15 15.92 15.87
CA ASP A 244 -21.38 15.24 15.47
C ASP A 244 -21.18 13.89 14.72
N ASN A 245 -19.98 13.37 14.65
CA ASN A 245 -19.68 12.07 14.04
C ASN A 245 -19.34 11.05 15.13
N TYR A 246 -19.77 9.80 14.96
CA TYR A 246 -19.43 8.72 15.87
C TYR A 246 -18.18 7.99 15.41
N VAL A 247 -17.16 7.97 16.25
CA VAL A 247 -15.88 7.29 15.98
C VAL A 247 -15.72 6.10 16.92
N GLU A 248 -15.54 4.90 16.38
CA GLU A 248 -15.33 3.66 17.12
C GLU A 248 -13.93 3.10 16.82
N LEU A 249 -13.24 2.64 17.86
CA LEU A 249 -11.93 1.97 17.75
C LEU A 249 -12.03 0.56 18.34
N ILE A 250 -11.74 -0.44 17.55
CA ILE A 250 -11.86 -1.85 17.91
C ILE A 250 -10.58 -2.64 17.61
N ALA A 251 -10.42 -3.77 18.29
CA ALA A 251 -9.51 -4.80 17.82
C ALA A 251 -10.12 -5.49 16.58
N GLU A 252 -9.29 -5.79 15.56
CA GLU A 252 -9.75 -6.39 14.30
C GLU A 252 -10.48 -7.72 14.50
N GLU A 253 -10.13 -8.50 15.52
CA GLU A 253 -10.78 -9.77 15.85
C GLU A 253 -12.24 -9.58 16.31
N ASP A 254 -12.59 -8.39 16.82
CA ASP A 254 -13.94 -8.06 17.29
C ASP A 254 -14.87 -7.56 16.16
N ILE A 255 -14.39 -7.46 14.93
CA ILE A 255 -15.09 -6.87 13.77
C ILE A 255 -16.47 -7.49 13.52
N GLU A 256 -16.67 -8.78 13.86
CA GLU A 256 -17.94 -9.49 13.69
C GLU A 256 -19.12 -8.79 14.39
N LYS A 257 -18.88 -8.13 15.52
CA LYS A 257 -19.91 -7.40 16.27
C LYS A 257 -20.40 -6.15 15.53
N TYR A 258 -19.61 -5.64 14.58
CA TYR A 258 -19.80 -4.35 13.91
C TYR A 258 -20.22 -4.47 12.45
N ILE A 259 -20.16 -5.65 11.85
CA ILE A 259 -20.48 -5.87 10.43
C ILE A 259 -21.92 -5.52 10.03
N ASN A 260 -22.87 -5.62 10.95
CA ASN A 260 -24.29 -5.33 10.66
C ASN A 260 -24.63 -3.85 10.78
N SER A 261 -23.73 -3.03 11.28
CA SER A 261 -23.87 -1.58 11.37
C SER A 261 -23.42 -0.90 10.07
N ARG A 262 -24.02 0.27 9.78
CA ARG A 262 -23.55 1.10 8.68
C ARG A 262 -22.37 1.94 9.14
N TRP A 263 -21.30 1.89 8.37
CA TRP A 263 -20.10 2.71 8.56
C TRP A 263 -19.83 3.51 7.29
N ASP A 264 -19.66 4.82 7.42
CA ASP A 264 -19.39 5.70 6.28
C ASP A 264 -17.90 5.74 5.95
N PHE A 265 -17.05 5.54 6.96
CA PHE A 265 -15.60 5.44 6.81
C PHE A 265 -15.07 4.27 7.63
N VAL A 266 -14.25 3.42 7.00
CA VAL A 266 -13.54 2.32 7.67
C VAL A 266 -12.05 2.51 7.49
N ILE A 267 -11.31 2.48 8.58
CA ILE A 267 -9.84 2.51 8.62
C ILE A 267 -9.38 1.16 9.15
N ALA A 268 -8.45 0.51 8.47
CA ALA A 268 -7.85 -0.75 8.93
C ALA A 268 -6.33 -0.63 8.93
N ASP A 269 -5.73 -0.86 10.10
CA ASP A 269 -4.27 -0.89 10.23
C ASP A 269 -3.73 -2.31 10.02
N GLU A 270 -2.46 -2.41 9.59
CA GLU A 270 -1.78 -3.66 9.25
C GLU A 270 -2.62 -4.58 8.34
N ALA A 271 -3.24 -3.99 7.31
CA ALA A 271 -4.21 -4.65 6.44
C ALA A 271 -3.68 -5.95 5.78
N HIS A 272 -2.36 -6.14 5.69
CA HIS A 272 -1.78 -7.39 5.22
C HIS A 272 -2.09 -8.58 6.15
N LYS A 273 -2.29 -8.36 7.45
CA LYS A 273 -2.67 -9.42 8.42
C LYS A 273 -4.07 -9.97 8.15
N LEU A 274 -4.97 -9.15 7.58
CA LEU A 274 -6.32 -9.60 7.19
C LEU A 274 -6.29 -10.73 6.16
N LEU A 275 -5.25 -10.77 5.32
CA LEU A 275 -5.10 -11.79 4.27
C LEU A 275 -4.77 -13.18 4.84
N ALA A 276 -4.13 -13.23 6.02
CA ALA A 276 -3.82 -14.49 6.70
C ALA A 276 -5.07 -15.14 7.31
N ASN A 277 -6.13 -14.36 7.57
CA ASN A 277 -7.36 -14.85 8.18
C ASN A 277 -8.57 -14.65 7.25
N LYS A 278 -8.95 -15.72 6.55
CA LYS A 278 -10.05 -15.70 5.58
C LYS A 278 -11.39 -15.18 6.15
N ARG A 279 -11.66 -15.42 7.44
CA ARG A 279 -12.90 -14.96 8.10
C ARG A 279 -12.88 -13.45 8.29
N LEU A 280 -11.79 -12.91 8.80
CA LEU A 280 -11.60 -11.46 8.95
C LEU A 280 -11.66 -10.75 7.59
N TYR A 281 -10.95 -11.29 6.60
CA TYR A 281 -11.02 -10.76 5.24
C TYR A 281 -12.45 -10.65 4.72
N THR A 282 -13.26 -11.71 4.89
CA THR A 282 -14.66 -11.70 4.42
C THR A 282 -15.49 -10.61 5.11
N TYR A 283 -15.26 -10.39 6.40
CA TYR A 283 -15.95 -9.33 7.14
C TYR A 283 -15.56 -7.94 6.66
N PHE A 284 -14.28 -7.67 6.49
CA PHE A 284 -13.77 -6.40 5.97
C PHE A 284 -14.24 -6.15 4.54
N HIS A 285 -14.25 -7.16 3.69
CA HIS A 285 -14.76 -7.06 2.33
C HIS A 285 -16.25 -6.70 2.30
N SER A 286 -17.06 -7.30 3.18
CA SER A 286 -18.47 -6.95 3.33
C SER A 286 -18.67 -5.50 3.83
N LEU A 287 -17.83 -5.02 4.74
CA LEU A 287 -17.85 -3.62 5.19
C LEU A 287 -17.45 -2.68 4.07
N SER A 288 -16.38 -2.99 3.34
CA SER A 288 -15.90 -2.17 2.23
C SER A 288 -16.96 -1.94 1.16
N LYS A 289 -17.74 -2.96 0.82
CA LYS A 289 -18.85 -2.83 -0.15
C LYS A 289 -19.93 -1.86 0.27
N ARG A 290 -20.10 -1.63 1.56
CA ARG A 290 -21.15 -0.79 2.11
C ARG A 290 -20.68 0.57 2.59
N SER A 291 -19.38 0.76 2.69
CA SER A 291 -18.75 2.01 3.17
C SER A 291 -18.35 2.91 2.00
N GLU A 292 -18.56 4.21 2.16
CA GLU A 292 -18.18 5.21 1.16
C GLU A 292 -16.64 5.39 1.11
N ASN A 293 -15.99 5.35 2.28
CA ASN A 293 -14.57 5.60 2.43
C ASN A 293 -13.87 4.40 3.07
N ILE A 294 -12.71 4.06 2.56
CA ILE A 294 -11.85 2.98 3.03
C ILE A 294 -10.41 3.48 3.04
N LEU A 295 -9.76 3.37 4.17
CA LEU A 295 -8.34 3.66 4.31
C LEU A 295 -7.64 2.45 4.92
N LEU A 296 -6.78 1.82 4.14
CA LEU A 296 -5.99 0.67 4.59
C LEU A 296 -4.55 1.14 4.85
N LEU A 297 -3.98 0.70 5.95
CA LEU A 297 -2.57 0.95 6.29
C LEU A 297 -1.82 -0.37 6.22
N SER A 298 -0.66 -0.38 5.59
CA SER A 298 0.20 -1.55 5.52
C SER A 298 1.65 -1.13 5.31
N ALA A 299 2.57 -1.71 6.08
CA ALA A 299 4.01 -1.47 5.92
C ALA A 299 4.66 -2.46 4.92
N THR A 300 3.99 -3.57 4.63
CA THR A 300 4.57 -4.66 3.85
C THR A 300 4.40 -4.44 2.35
N PRO A 301 5.45 -4.63 1.53
CA PRO A 301 5.33 -4.60 0.08
C PRO A 301 4.49 -5.79 -0.41
N VAL A 302 3.20 -5.59 -0.50
CA VAL A 302 2.22 -6.62 -0.93
C VAL A 302 2.41 -7.03 -2.39
N GLN A 303 3.20 -6.26 -3.14
CA GLN A 303 3.46 -6.49 -4.58
C GLN A 303 4.19 -7.79 -4.89
N GLN A 304 4.83 -8.44 -3.91
CA GLN A 304 5.56 -9.70 -4.14
C GLN A 304 4.64 -10.91 -4.36
N LYS A 305 3.41 -10.89 -3.80
CA LYS A 305 2.41 -11.95 -4.00
C LYS A 305 1.19 -11.36 -4.71
N LYS A 306 1.01 -11.70 -5.98
CA LYS A 306 -0.05 -11.16 -6.84
C LYS A 306 -1.46 -11.39 -6.28
N GLU A 307 -1.68 -12.53 -5.61
CA GLU A 307 -2.95 -12.87 -4.95
C GLU A 307 -3.25 -11.92 -3.78
N ALA A 308 -2.24 -11.64 -2.96
CA ALA A 308 -2.36 -10.71 -1.84
C ALA A 308 -2.65 -9.28 -2.32
N TYR A 309 -1.99 -8.88 -3.40
CA TYR A 309 -2.19 -7.57 -4.02
C TYR A 309 -3.62 -7.41 -4.56
N LEU A 310 -4.12 -8.39 -5.32
CA LEU A 310 -5.50 -8.40 -5.79
C LEU A 310 -6.50 -8.35 -4.63
N ALA A 311 -6.28 -9.14 -3.59
CA ALA A 311 -7.15 -9.17 -2.42
C ALA A 311 -7.24 -7.81 -1.70
N LEU A 312 -6.14 -7.07 -1.58
CA LEU A 312 -6.17 -5.71 -1.02
C LEU A 312 -6.87 -4.71 -1.96
N LEU A 313 -6.67 -4.81 -3.27
CA LEU A 313 -7.40 -3.99 -4.24
C LEU A 313 -8.91 -4.28 -4.20
N GLN A 314 -9.31 -5.53 -3.97
CA GLN A 314 -10.72 -5.91 -3.76
C GLN A 314 -11.30 -5.27 -2.49
N LEU A 315 -10.50 -5.09 -1.43
CA LEU A 315 -10.93 -4.33 -0.25
C LEU A 315 -11.07 -2.83 -0.54
N ILE A 316 -10.19 -2.24 -1.36
CA ILE A 316 -10.26 -0.81 -1.67
C ILE A 316 -11.37 -0.52 -2.69
N MET A 317 -11.44 -1.30 -3.76
CA MET A 317 -12.34 -1.10 -4.89
C MET A 317 -13.06 -2.41 -5.28
N PRO A 318 -13.95 -2.92 -4.43
CA PRO A 318 -14.64 -4.19 -4.69
C PRO A 318 -15.42 -4.17 -6.00
N ASP A 319 -16.08 -3.06 -6.33
CA ASP A 319 -16.87 -2.91 -7.57
C ASP A 319 -16.01 -3.10 -8.83
N LYS A 320 -14.72 -2.80 -8.74
CA LYS A 320 -13.78 -2.91 -9.87
C LYS A 320 -13.10 -4.29 -9.92
N TYR A 321 -12.65 -4.79 -8.76
CA TYR A 321 -11.71 -5.93 -8.72
C TYR A 321 -12.31 -7.27 -8.27
N ASP A 322 -13.53 -7.32 -7.75
CA ASP A 322 -14.17 -8.57 -7.33
C ASP A 322 -14.38 -9.60 -8.47
N HIS A 323 -14.36 -9.10 -9.70
CA HIS A 323 -14.65 -9.92 -10.89
C HIS A 323 -13.39 -10.47 -11.56
N PHE A 324 -12.20 -10.01 -11.13
CA PHE A 324 -10.95 -10.46 -11.72
C PHE A 324 -10.59 -11.84 -11.19
N SER A 325 -10.32 -12.77 -12.10
CA SER A 325 -9.55 -13.96 -11.78
C SER A 325 -8.08 -13.57 -11.53
N ILE A 326 -7.31 -14.45 -10.90
CA ILE A 326 -5.87 -14.21 -10.69
C ILE A 326 -5.15 -14.08 -12.05
N GLU A 327 -5.56 -14.85 -13.04
CA GLU A 327 -4.98 -14.85 -14.40
C GLU A 327 -5.27 -13.53 -15.12
N ASP A 328 -6.54 -13.05 -15.09
CA ASP A 328 -6.92 -11.76 -15.66
C ASP A 328 -6.16 -10.61 -14.99
N PHE A 329 -6.03 -10.69 -13.65
CA PHE A 329 -5.28 -9.69 -12.89
C PHE A 329 -3.79 -9.70 -13.20
N GLN A 330 -3.18 -10.88 -13.37
CA GLN A 330 -1.78 -10.98 -13.79
C GLN A 330 -1.56 -10.32 -15.14
N THR A 331 -2.44 -10.57 -16.10
CA THR A 331 -2.40 -9.94 -17.42
C THR A 331 -2.52 -8.42 -17.33
N LEU A 332 -3.42 -7.94 -16.46
CA LEU A 332 -3.58 -6.51 -16.20
C LEU A 332 -2.33 -5.88 -15.58
N VAL A 333 -1.72 -6.53 -14.60
CA VAL A 333 -0.48 -6.07 -13.95
C VAL A 333 0.69 -6.03 -14.93
N GLU A 334 0.82 -7.04 -15.80
CA GLU A 334 1.87 -7.07 -16.83
C GLU A 334 1.67 -5.97 -17.87
N LYS A 335 0.43 -5.77 -18.32
CA LYS A 335 0.06 -4.65 -19.21
C LYS A 335 0.41 -3.31 -18.57
N GLN A 336 0.05 -3.12 -17.30
CA GLN A 336 0.35 -1.92 -16.53
C GLN A 336 1.86 -1.69 -16.38
N LYS A 337 2.63 -2.74 -16.08
CA LYS A 337 4.08 -2.66 -15.96
C LYS A 337 4.73 -2.19 -17.27
N ASN A 338 4.23 -2.67 -18.40
CA ASN A 338 4.70 -2.27 -19.71
C ASN A 338 4.35 -0.83 -20.03
N ILE A 339 3.14 -0.38 -19.67
CA ILE A 339 2.71 1.02 -19.79
C ILE A 339 3.62 1.91 -18.94
N THR A 340 3.79 1.60 -17.65
CA THR A 340 4.64 2.38 -16.74
C THR A 340 6.08 2.49 -17.23
N LYS A 341 6.66 1.37 -17.72
CA LYS A 341 8.01 1.37 -18.28
C LYS A 341 8.12 2.24 -19.53
N SER A 342 7.15 2.15 -20.42
CA SER A 342 7.14 2.96 -21.64
C SER A 342 6.93 4.44 -21.33
N THR A 343 6.06 4.76 -20.38
CA THR A 343 5.83 6.15 -19.93
C THR A 343 7.08 6.75 -19.28
N TYR A 344 7.81 5.96 -18.49
CA TYR A 344 9.07 6.43 -17.88
C TYR A 344 10.13 6.77 -18.92
N LEU A 345 10.29 5.97 -19.98
CA LEU A 345 11.21 6.26 -21.07
C LEU A 345 10.79 7.54 -21.80
N VAL A 346 9.50 7.69 -22.14
CA VAL A 346 8.99 8.89 -22.79
C VAL A 346 9.17 10.14 -21.91
N LEU A 347 9.06 10.02 -20.58
CA LEU A 347 9.34 11.12 -19.68
C LEU A 347 10.80 11.55 -19.70
N GLN A 348 11.74 10.60 -19.73
CA GLN A 348 13.16 10.92 -19.87
C GLN A 348 13.45 11.63 -21.22
N ASP A 349 12.97 11.05 -22.31
CA ASP A 349 13.13 11.64 -23.64
C ASP A 349 12.49 13.02 -23.70
N PHE A 350 11.39 13.25 -22.97
CA PHE A 350 10.71 14.55 -22.91
C PHE A 350 11.46 15.60 -22.07
N ASP A 351 12.07 15.21 -20.96
CA ASP A 351 12.92 16.09 -20.16
C ASP A 351 14.15 16.53 -21.00
N ASP A 352 14.82 15.59 -21.66
CA ASP A 352 15.94 15.87 -22.57
C ASP A 352 15.50 16.75 -23.75
N TYR A 353 14.29 16.54 -24.28
CA TYR A 353 13.71 17.34 -25.36
C TYR A 353 13.46 18.80 -24.96
N ILE A 354 12.94 19.02 -23.73
CA ILE A 354 12.71 20.38 -23.21
C ILE A 354 14.03 21.14 -23.08
N ASP A 355 15.06 20.47 -22.54
CA ASP A 355 16.38 21.07 -22.33
C ASP A 355 17.04 21.41 -23.70
N ASN A 356 17.00 20.48 -24.67
CA ASN A 356 17.53 20.73 -26.01
C ASN A 356 16.83 21.87 -26.74
N ILE A 357 15.50 22.00 -26.61
CA ILE A 357 14.78 23.16 -27.19
C ILE A 357 15.23 24.47 -26.53
N ALA A 358 15.41 24.45 -25.19
CA ALA A 358 15.82 25.65 -24.47
C ALA A 358 17.22 26.10 -24.91
N ASP A 359 18.17 25.17 -25.00
CA ASP A 359 19.54 25.43 -25.44
C ASP A 359 19.58 25.91 -26.88
N THR A 360 18.85 25.27 -27.81
CA THR A 360 18.76 25.66 -29.24
C THR A 360 18.21 27.11 -29.41
N LEU A 361 17.21 27.45 -28.60
CA LEU A 361 16.63 28.80 -28.62
C LEU A 361 17.56 29.87 -28.02
N GLU A 362 18.32 29.50 -26.98
CA GLU A 362 19.35 30.39 -26.40
C GLU A 362 20.50 30.66 -27.38
N ASP A 363 20.87 29.68 -28.20
CA ASP A 363 21.86 29.81 -29.26
C ASP A 363 21.31 30.57 -30.47
N GLY A 364 20.01 30.89 -30.50
CA GLY A 364 19.36 31.64 -31.60
C GLY A 364 19.08 30.80 -32.84
N GLU A 365 19.10 29.48 -32.70
CA GLU A 365 18.81 28.53 -33.74
C GLU A 365 17.32 28.13 -33.72
N ASN A 366 16.87 27.49 -34.81
CA ASN A 366 15.48 27.02 -34.91
C ASN A 366 15.38 25.54 -34.50
N PRO A 367 14.62 25.19 -33.46
CA PRO A 367 14.46 23.79 -33.05
C PRO A 367 13.91 22.87 -34.13
N LEU A 368 13.20 23.39 -35.14
CA LEU A 368 12.71 22.64 -36.30
C LEU A 368 13.81 22.19 -37.28
N GLU A 369 14.98 22.83 -37.22
CA GLU A 369 16.14 22.56 -38.08
C GLU A 369 17.27 21.85 -37.28
N ASN A 370 17.05 21.61 -36.01
CA ASN A 370 18.01 20.92 -35.13
C ASN A 370 17.72 19.43 -35.13
N ASP A 371 18.70 18.62 -35.57
CA ASP A 371 18.57 17.17 -35.69
C ASP A 371 18.29 16.51 -34.32
N ASP A 372 18.95 16.96 -33.23
CA ASP A 372 18.77 16.40 -31.89
C ASP A 372 17.33 16.65 -31.36
N CYS A 373 16.75 17.84 -31.62
CA CYS A 373 15.37 18.14 -31.25
C CYS A 373 14.36 17.29 -32.05
N THR A 374 14.60 17.12 -33.35
CA THR A 374 13.70 16.34 -34.22
C THR A 374 13.77 14.87 -33.94
N ASP A 375 14.94 14.31 -33.66
CA ASP A 375 15.14 12.90 -33.30
C ASP A 375 14.47 12.57 -31.96
N LEU A 376 14.63 13.42 -30.92
CA LEU A 376 13.97 13.26 -29.62
C LEU A 376 12.44 13.35 -29.74
N PHE A 377 11.94 14.26 -30.58
CA PHE A 377 10.50 14.37 -30.82
C PHE A 377 9.94 13.10 -31.47
N ASP A 378 10.65 12.54 -32.44
CA ASP A 378 10.28 11.28 -33.09
C ASP A 378 10.32 10.10 -32.11
N ASP A 379 11.30 10.03 -31.23
CA ASP A 379 11.40 9.00 -30.20
C ASP A 379 10.25 9.11 -29.20
N ILE A 380 9.90 10.32 -28.74
CA ILE A 380 8.73 10.59 -27.90
C ILE A 380 7.45 10.12 -28.61
N GLN A 381 7.23 10.51 -29.87
CA GLN A 381 6.07 10.07 -30.64
C GLN A 381 5.98 8.56 -30.76
N ASN A 382 7.10 7.92 -31.04
CA ASN A 382 7.17 6.45 -31.16
C ASN A 382 6.90 5.79 -29.80
N GLY A 383 7.39 6.34 -28.71
CA GLY A 383 7.11 5.92 -27.36
C GLY A 383 5.61 6.03 -27.02
N LEU A 384 5.00 7.17 -27.29
CA LEU A 384 3.57 7.43 -27.08
C LEU A 384 2.68 6.50 -27.94
N ARG A 385 3.04 6.29 -29.21
CA ARG A 385 2.33 5.30 -30.08
C ARG A 385 2.45 3.86 -29.55
N ARG A 386 3.56 3.53 -28.92
CA ARG A 386 3.74 2.22 -28.26
C ARG A 386 2.81 2.09 -27.05
N ILE A 387 2.65 3.16 -26.28
CA ILE A 387 1.70 3.24 -25.17
C ILE A 387 0.26 3.13 -25.70
N SER A 388 -0.11 3.85 -26.77
CA SER A 388 -1.44 3.78 -27.40
C SER A 388 -1.83 2.35 -27.78
N ARG A 389 -0.92 1.60 -28.39
CA ARG A 389 -1.17 0.19 -28.72
C ARG A 389 -1.40 -0.71 -27.50
N LEU A 390 -0.80 -0.36 -26.36
CA LEU A 390 -1.01 -1.08 -25.10
C LEU A 390 -2.34 -0.70 -24.44
N ILE A 391 -2.74 0.57 -24.55
CA ILE A 391 -3.93 1.12 -23.91
C ILE A 391 -5.20 0.79 -24.71
N GLU A 392 -5.13 0.88 -26.04
CA GLU A 392 -6.28 0.74 -26.96
C GLU A 392 -7.43 1.68 -26.61
N ASP A 393 -7.14 2.95 -26.43
CA ASP A 393 -8.08 4.01 -26.01
C ASP A 393 -8.21 5.09 -27.07
N GLU A 394 -9.41 5.20 -27.66
CA GLU A 394 -9.71 6.21 -28.66
C GLU A 394 -9.54 7.67 -28.13
N GLY A 395 -9.73 7.90 -26.84
CA GLY A 395 -9.49 9.19 -26.20
C GLY A 395 -8.02 9.55 -26.20
N PHE A 396 -7.16 8.58 -25.92
CA PHE A 396 -5.71 8.77 -25.98
C PHE A 396 -5.22 8.99 -27.42
N ASP A 397 -5.78 8.26 -28.39
CA ASP A 397 -5.43 8.43 -29.80
C ASP A 397 -5.76 9.83 -30.32
N LYS A 398 -6.84 10.45 -29.82
CA LYS A 398 -7.15 11.85 -30.14
C LYS A 398 -6.11 12.81 -29.58
N VAL A 399 -5.70 12.63 -28.34
CA VAL A 399 -4.62 13.44 -27.72
C VAL A 399 -3.34 13.31 -28.53
N LEU A 400 -2.99 12.10 -28.96
CA LEU A 400 -1.81 11.88 -29.81
C LEU A 400 -1.90 12.57 -31.16
N SER A 401 -3.09 12.69 -31.73
CA SER A 401 -3.30 13.35 -33.03
C SER A 401 -3.09 14.88 -32.99
N GLU A 402 -3.07 15.48 -31.79
CA GLU A 402 -2.84 16.92 -31.59
C GLU A 402 -1.34 17.26 -31.42
N ILE A 403 -0.46 16.25 -31.29
CA ILE A 403 0.97 16.45 -31.13
C ILE A 403 1.57 16.87 -32.48
N ASN A 404 2.03 18.12 -32.56
CA ASN A 404 2.62 18.68 -33.75
C ASN A 404 3.88 19.46 -33.42
N LEU A 405 4.99 19.11 -34.03
CA LEU A 405 6.28 19.79 -33.88
C LEU A 405 6.24 21.26 -34.41
N GLU A 406 5.41 21.53 -35.42
CA GLU A 406 5.28 22.86 -36.01
C GLU A 406 4.39 23.83 -35.18
N SER A 407 3.90 23.41 -33.99
CA SER A 407 3.15 24.28 -33.09
C SER A 407 4.03 25.39 -32.48
N GLU A 408 3.42 26.46 -31.97
CA GLU A 408 4.14 27.55 -31.34
C GLU A 408 5.01 27.17 -30.14
N ASP A 409 4.66 26.04 -29.49
CA ASP A 409 5.37 25.49 -28.33
C ASP A 409 6.19 24.22 -28.66
N TYR A 410 6.37 23.91 -29.95
CA TYR A 410 7.09 22.74 -30.43
C TYR A 410 6.49 21.40 -29.92
N GLY A 411 5.16 21.36 -29.74
CA GLY A 411 4.43 20.18 -29.29
C GLY A 411 4.55 19.86 -27.79
N LYS A 412 5.24 20.68 -27.01
CA LYS A 412 5.47 20.43 -25.57
C LYS A 412 4.16 20.27 -24.80
N GLY A 413 3.20 21.17 -25.00
CA GLY A 413 1.90 21.11 -24.30
C GLY A 413 1.12 19.85 -24.64
N ALA A 414 1.08 19.45 -25.90
CA ALA A 414 0.37 18.24 -26.32
C ALA A 414 1.05 16.96 -25.84
N ILE A 415 2.38 16.90 -25.81
CA ILE A 415 3.14 15.77 -25.23
C ILE A 415 2.87 15.69 -23.73
N GLN A 416 2.93 16.80 -23.01
CA GLN A 416 2.64 16.85 -21.58
C GLN A 416 1.19 16.39 -21.28
N GLU A 417 0.25 16.80 -22.12
CA GLU A 417 -1.14 16.36 -22.06
C GLU A 417 -1.28 14.83 -22.22
N ALA A 418 -0.59 14.26 -23.19
CA ALA A 418 -0.57 12.82 -23.43
C ALA A 418 0.00 12.06 -22.22
N LEU A 419 1.10 12.53 -21.66
CA LEU A 419 1.70 11.94 -20.46
C LEU A 419 0.79 12.02 -19.24
N LEU A 420 0.15 13.16 -19.01
CA LEU A 420 -0.83 13.34 -17.94
C LEU A 420 -2.03 12.42 -18.13
N TYR A 421 -2.52 12.26 -19.36
CA TYR A 421 -3.62 11.35 -19.67
C TYR A 421 -3.31 9.91 -19.24
N VAL A 422 -2.11 9.41 -19.57
CA VAL A 422 -1.67 8.07 -19.16
C VAL A 422 -1.57 7.96 -17.63
N CYS A 423 -0.95 8.96 -17.00
CA CYS A 423 -0.80 8.98 -15.54
C CYS A 423 -2.13 9.01 -14.79
N GLU A 424 -3.12 9.74 -15.31
CA GLU A 424 -4.42 9.87 -14.63
C GLU A 424 -5.35 8.67 -14.85
N ASN A 425 -5.29 8.02 -16.02
CA ASN A 425 -6.27 7.00 -16.40
C ASN A 425 -5.77 5.56 -16.27
N TYR A 426 -4.44 5.36 -16.37
CA TYR A 426 -3.85 4.03 -16.51
C TYR A 426 -2.88 3.64 -15.41
N GLN A 427 -2.92 4.27 -14.24
CA GLN A 427 -2.17 3.82 -13.07
C GLN A 427 -3.04 2.91 -12.18
N LEU A 428 -2.68 1.62 -12.09
CA LEU A 428 -3.25 0.69 -11.09
C LEU A 428 -2.99 1.20 -9.66
N GLU A 429 -1.89 1.90 -9.48
CA GLU A 429 -1.40 2.39 -8.19
C GLU A 429 -2.06 3.72 -7.76
N LYS A 430 -3.03 4.24 -8.50
CA LYS A 430 -3.71 5.49 -8.15
C LYS A 430 -4.28 5.47 -6.72
N ASN A 431 -4.75 4.32 -6.27
CA ASN A 431 -5.34 4.14 -4.94
C ASN A 431 -4.35 3.59 -3.90
N ILE A 432 -3.06 3.50 -4.27
CA ILE A 432 -1.99 3.11 -3.36
C ILE A 432 -0.99 4.26 -3.27
N ILE A 433 -0.79 4.76 -2.08
CA ILE A 433 0.21 5.79 -1.81
C ILE A 433 1.39 5.07 -1.15
N ARG A 434 2.57 5.25 -1.72
CA ARG A 434 3.78 4.62 -1.21
C ARG A 434 4.94 5.60 -1.25
N ASN A 435 5.37 6.02 -0.10
CA ASN A 435 6.59 6.78 0.09
C ASN A 435 7.72 5.83 0.49
N ARG A 436 8.93 6.11 0.03
CA ARG A 436 10.13 5.30 0.33
C ARG A 436 11.19 6.17 0.97
N ARG A 437 11.82 5.68 2.03
CA ARG A 437 12.90 6.36 2.76
C ARG A 437 14.00 6.91 1.85
N ARG A 438 14.45 6.12 0.88
CA ARG A 438 15.54 6.47 -0.03
C ARG A 438 15.33 7.78 -0.83
N TYR A 439 14.10 8.29 -0.88
CA TYR A 439 13.79 9.56 -1.53
C TYR A 439 13.58 10.72 -0.55
N MET A 440 13.84 10.48 0.75
CA MET A 440 13.56 11.40 1.85
C MET A 440 14.71 11.45 2.86
N GLU A 441 15.95 11.26 2.38
CA GLU A 441 17.13 11.17 3.24
C GLU A 441 17.33 12.42 4.12
N ASP A 442 16.96 13.59 3.60
CA ASP A 442 17.07 14.86 4.35
C ASP A 442 16.00 15.04 5.45
N GLU A 443 14.91 14.26 5.42
CA GLU A 443 13.78 14.42 6.34
C GLU A 443 13.74 13.34 7.44
N LEU A 444 14.52 12.28 7.29
CA LEU A 444 14.48 11.11 8.17
C LEU A 444 15.80 10.93 8.91
N PRO A 445 15.80 10.30 10.11
CA PRO A 445 17.02 9.98 10.82
C PRO A 445 17.93 9.10 9.98
N HIS A 446 19.22 9.43 9.96
CA HIS A 446 20.23 8.57 9.34
C HIS A 446 20.45 7.33 10.21
N ARG A 447 20.43 6.17 9.56
CA ARG A 447 20.72 4.89 10.20
C ARG A 447 22.12 4.45 9.85
N THR A 448 22.92 4.17 10.86
CA THR A 448 24.27 3.61 10.69
C THR A 448 24.27 2.20 11.25
N VAL A 449 24.68 1.23 10.43
CA VAL A 449 24.86 -0.15 10.87
C VAL A 449 26.24 -0.29 11.49
N ARG A 450 26.30 -0.83 12.71
CA ARG A 450 27.54 -1.24 13.38
C ARG A 450 27.45 -2.74 13.62
N GLU A 451 28.54 -3.41 13.37
CA GLU A 451 28.68 -4.84 13.64
C GLU A 451 29.40 -5.03 14.96
N ILE A 452 28.82 -5.79 15.88
CA ILE A 452 29.49 -6.26 17.07
C ILE A 452 30.17 -7.56 16.66
N GLU A 453 31.48 -7.52 16.50
CA GLU A 453 32.25 -8.67 16.09
C GLU A 453 32.28 -9.71 17.21
N TYR A 454 31.93 -10.93 16.85
CA TYR A 454 31.97 -12.10 17.71
C TYR A 454 32.66 -13.24 16.97
N GLU A 455 33.92 -13.54 17.38
CA GLU A 455 34.69 -14.60 16.74
C GLU A 455 34.45 -15.93 17.44
N LEU A 456 33.96 -16.91 16.69
CA LEU A 456 33.80 -18.29 17.16
C LEU A 456 35.18 -18.97 17.19
N ASN A 457 35.86 -18.87 18.32
CA ASN A 457 37.21 -19.36 18.50
C ASN A 457 37.23 -20.66 19.32
N PRO A 458 37.81 -21.77 18.78
CA PRO A 458 37.86 -23.05 19.47
C PRO A 458 38.47 -23.01 20.87
N ASP A 459 39.41 -22.06 21.12
CA ASP A 459 40.09 -21.97 22.39
C ASP A 459 39.34 -21.17 23.47
N LYS A 460 38.42 -20.27 23.05
CA LYS A 460 37.72 -19.36 23.96
C LYS A 460 36.24 -19.74 24.18
N ASN A 461 35.59 -20.30 23.15
CA ASN A 461 34.19 -20.73 23.16
C ASN A 461 34.05 -22.15 22.61
N THR A 462 34.84 -23.05 23.14
CA THR A 462 35.00 -24.42 22.67
C THR A 462 33.67 -25.13 22.44
N TYR A 463 32.74 -25.04 23.39
CA TYR A 463 31.46 -25.77 23.30
C TYR A 463 30.51 -25.18 22.26
N GLU A 464 30.46 -23.88 22.07
CA GLU A 464 29.70 -23.26 21.00
C GLU A 464 30.28 -23.63 19.64
N HIS A 465 31.63 -23.60 19.50
CA HIS A 465 32.32 -24.00 18.28
C HIS A 465 32.06 -25.45 17.91
N THR A 466 32.19 -26.38 18.87
CA THR A 466 31.93 -27.80 18.60
C THR A 466 30.45 -28.06 18.27
N THR A 467 29.51 -27.32 18.87
CA THR A 467 28.10 -27.38 18.53
C THR A 467 27.88 -26.89 17.09
N TYR A 468 28.53 -25.80 16.70
CA TYR A 468 28.45 -25.27 15.31
C TYR A 468 28.96 -26.29 14.29
N GLU A 469 30.15 -26.90 14.54
CA GLU A 469 30.70 -27.93 13.66
C GLU A 469 29.76 -29.15 13.55
N ALA A 470 29.22 -29.61 14.67
CA ALA A 470 28.26 -30.72 14.66
C ALA A 470 26.98 -30.43 13.88
N ILE A 471 26.48 -29.17 13.93
CA ILE A 471 25.33 -28.73 13.13
C ILE A 471 25.68 -28.73 11.64
N VAL A 472 26.82 -28.17 11.28
CA VAL A 472 27.26 -28.09 9.88
C VAL A 472 27.44 -29.48 9.29
N ASP A 473 28.12 -30.37 10.01
CA ASP A 473 28.33 -31.76 9.60
C ASP A 473 27.01 -32.53 9.45
N TRP A 474 26.11 -32.34 10.40
CA TRP A 474 24.80 -32.98 10.37
C TRP A 474 23.93 -32.53 9.18
N ILE A 475 23.88 -31.22 8.92
CA ILE A 475 23.08 -30.65 7.81
C ILE A 475 23.70 -31.02 6.47
N SER A 476 25.05 -30.89 6.34
CA SER A 476 25.73 -31.16 5.08
C SER A 476 25.71 -32.63 4.65
N GLY A 477 25.51 -33.54 5.60
CA GLY A 477 25.40 -34.98 5.38
C GLY A 477 24.02 -35.46 4.91
N GLN A 478 23.05 -34.58 4.72
CA GLN A 478 21.65 -34.94 4.39
C GLN A 478 21.16 -34.30 3.10
N GLU A 479 20.28 -35.01 2.40
CA GLU A 479 19.46 -34.43 1.31
C GLU A 479 18.16 -33.90 1.94
N ILE A 480 18.08 -32.57 2.12
CA ILE A 480 16.95 -31.92 2.78
C ILE A 480 16.10 -31.20 1.71
N SER A 481 14.78 -31.42 1.74
CA SER A 481 13.89 -30.66 0.86
C SER A 481 13.83 -29.19 1.32
N ALA A 482 13.58 -28.26 0.39
CA ALA A 482 13.45 -26.84 0.73
C ALA A 482 12.35 -26.58 1.77
N GLN A 483 11.26 -27.33 1.72
CA GLN A 483 10.16 -27.26 2.68
C GLN A 483 10.54 -27.74 4.07
N ASP A 484 11.24 -28.89 4.18
CA ASP A 484 11.70 -29.40 5.47
C ASP A 484 12.76 -28.49 6.08
N PHE A 485 13.63 -27.89 5.22
CA PHE A 485 14.62 -26.93 5.65
C PHE A 485 13.97 -25.70 6.30
N GLU A 486 12.94 -25.16 5.65
CA GLU A 486 12.19 -23.99 6.14
C GLU A 486 11.46 -24.30 7.46
N ILE A 487 10.85 -25.47 7.58
CA ILE A 487 10.01 -25.83 8.75
C ILE A 487 10.85 -26.21 9.97
N HIS A 488 11.97 -26.91 9.77
CA HIS A 488 12.71 -27.54 10.86
C HIS A 488 14.08 -26.96 11.11
N TYR A 489 14.85 -26.66 10.05
CA TYR A 489 16.24 -26.27 10.20
C TYR A 489 16.43 -24.76 10.38
N ILE A 490 15.61 -23.94 9.74
CA ILE A 490 15.65 -22.47 9.95
C ILE A 490 15.37 -22.10 11.42
N PRO A 491 14.32 -22.65 12.08
CA PRO A 491 14.10 -22.39 13.51
C PRO A 491 15.27 -22.84 14.39
N LEU A 492 15.88 -23.99 14.10
CA LEU A 492 17.06 -24.45 14.84
C LEU A 492 18.25 -23.52 14.66
N LEU A 493 18.54 -23.11 13.42
CA LEU A 493 19.67 -22.20 13.13
C LEU A 493 19.45 -20.82 13.75
N THR A 494 18.25 -20.28 13.66
CA THR A 494 17.95 -18.98 14.28
C THR A 494 18.04 -19.04 15.80
N ALA A 495 17.63 -20.13 16.42
CA ALA A 495 17.77 -20.36 17.86
C ALA A 495 19.24 -20.52 18.27
N PHE A 496 20.05 -21.23 17.47
CA PHE A 496 21.49 -21.34 17.68
C PHE A 496 22.17 -19.96 17.66
N PHE A 497 21.78 -19.11 16.72
CA PHE A 497 22.31 -17.74 16.64
C PHE A 497 21.78 -16.81 17.74
N SER A 498 20.83 -17.21 18.54
CA SER A 498 20.34 -16.44 19.70
C SER A 498 21.09 -16.78 20.97
N SER A 499 20.95 -18.01 21.48
CA SER A 499 21.64 -18.47 22.70
C SER A 499 21.59 -20.00 22.85
N SER A 500 22.42 -20.53 23.73
CA SER A 500 22.42 -21.97 24.09
C SER A 500 21.09 -22.42 24.66
N TRP A 501 20.42 -21.59 25.45
CA TRP A 501 19.11 -21.88 26.04
C TRP A 501 18.01 -21.95 24.99
N ALA A 502 17.99 -20.98 24.09
CA ALA A 502 17.05 -20.96 22.96
C ALA A 502 17.25 -22.18 22.06
N PHE A 503 18.50 -22.51 21.76
CA PHE A 503 18.85 -23.66 20.91
C PHE A 503 18.41 -24.99 21.51
N ASN A 504 18.71 -25.23 22.78
CA ASN A 504 18.29 -26.46 23.47
C ASN A 504 16.77 -26.57 23.52
N LYS A 505 16.07 -25.47 23.74
CA LYS A 505 14.61 -25.45 23.72
C LYS A 505 14.04 -25.81 22.36
N GLU A 506 14.63 -25.24 21.30
CA GLU A 506 14.21 -25.53 19.94
C GLU A 506 14.50 -26.99 19.55
N ILE A 507 15.63 -27.56 19.95
CA ILE A 507 15.93 -29.01 19.84
C ILE A 507 14.79 -29.83 20.39
N GLU A 508 14.31 -29.53 21.60
CA GLU A 508 13.20 -30.22 22.21
C GLU A 508 11.88 -30.11 21.42
N GLN A 509 11.62 -28.94 20.86
CA GLN A 509 10.42 -28.67 20.07
C GLN A 509 10.46 -29.39 18.72
N GLN A 510 11.57 -29.33 18.01
CA GLN A 510 11.75 -30.02 16.73
C GLN A 510 11.74 -31.53 16.87
N ARG A 511 12.23 -32.06 17.97
CA ARG A 511 12.12 -33.47 18.30
C ARG A 511 10.67 -33.90 18.52
N LYS A 512 9.87 -33.08 19.19
CA LYS A 512 8.43 -33.34 19.37
C LYS A 512 7.65 -33.27 18.05
N SER A 513 8.12 -32.48 17.09
CA SER A 513 7.54 -32.43 15.76
C SER A 513 7.98 -33.59 14.84
N GLY A 514 8.90 -34.44 15.29
CA GLY A 514 9.32 -35.64 14.59
C GLY A 514 10.66 -35.53 13.85
N LEU A 515 11.41 -34.43 13.98
CA LEU A 515 12.75 -34.33 13.43
C LEU A 515 13.72 -35.25 14.22
N ALA A 516 14.47 -36.10 13.51
CA ALA A 516 15.55 -36.88 14.08
C ALA A 516 16.81 -36.03 14.16
N ILE A 517 17.13 -35.53 15.35
CA ILE A 517 18.31 -34.67 15.56
C ILE A 517 19.52 -35.59 15.85
N ASN A 518 20.68 -35.20 15.35
CA ASN A 518 21.94 -35.88 15.57
C ASN A 518 22.29 -35.86 17.06
N GLN A 519 22.78 -36.99 17.59
CA GLN A 519 23.12 -37.13 18.99
C GLN A 519 24.29 -36.20 19.39
N ASP A 520 25.28 -36.04 18.52
CA ASP A 520 26.42 -35.15 18.77
C ASP A 520 25.97 -33.68 18.91
N VAL A 521 24.97 -33.26 18.11
CA VAL A 521 24.37 -31.91 18.23
C VAL A 521 23.68 -31.72 19.56
N GLU A 522 22.89 -32.74 20.02
CA GLU A 522 22.20 -32.68 21.32
C GLU A 522 23.18 -32.63 22.50
N GLU A 523 24.24 -33.48 22.46
CA GLU A 523 25.24 -33.56 23.54
C GLU A 523 26.04 -32.23 23.63
N ASN A 524 26.56 -31.75 22.50
CA ASN A 524 27.31 -30.51 22.45
C ASN A 524 26.46 -29.28 22.86
N ALA A 525 25.18 -29.25 22.45
CA ALA A 525 24.29 -28.17 22.86
C ALA A 525 24.08 -28.10 24.39
N LYS A 526 23.98 -29.25 25.07
CA LYS A 526 23.85 -29.29 26.52
C LYS A 526 25.16 -28.88 27.23
N GLU A 527 26.29 -29.30 26.67
CA GLU A 527 27.60 -28.90 27.22
C GLU A 527 27.80 -27.36 27.03
N TRP A 528 27.42 -26.82 25.90
CA TRP A 528 27.45 -25.38 25.67
C TRP A 528 26.57 -24.64 26.67
N GLN A 529 25.33 -25.04 26.87
CA GLN A 529 24.44 -24.43 27.86
C GLN A 529 25.02 -24.49 29.27
N SER A 530 25.56 -25.67 29.67
CA SER A 530 26.15 -25.83 31.00
C SER A 530 27.39 -24.97 31.21
N ALA A 531 28.20 -24.76 30.15
CA ALA A 531 29.33 -23.88 30.20
C ALA A 531 28.94 -22.38 30.33
N GLU A 532 27.87 -21.97 29.62
CA GLU A 532 27.35 -20.61 29.77
C GLU A 532 26.67 -20.41 31.14
N GLU A 533 25.97 -21.38 31.69
CA GLU A 533 25.39 -21.30 33.05
C GLU A 533 26.51 -21.15 34.11
N TRP A 534 27.58 -21.93 34.00
CA TRP A 534 28.74 -21.77 34.88
C TRP A 534 29.39 -20.36 34.74
N MET A 535 29.52 -19.87 33.52
CA MET A 535 30.06 -18.54 33.24
C MET A 535 29.23 -17.44 33.91
N LEU A 536 27.90 -17.58 33.93
CA LEU A 536 27.01 -16.63 34.56
C LEU A 536 27.09 -16.68 36.10
N GLU A 537 27.27 -17.88 36.69
CA GLU A 537 27.48 -18.02 38.13
C GLU A 537 28.82 -17.38 38.60
N GLU A 538 29.81 -17.35 37.73
CA GLU A 538 31.14 -16.77 38.02
C GLU A 538 31.35 -15.40 37.31
N LEU A 539 30.30 -14.68 37.04
CA LEU A 539 30.31 -13.46 36.20
C LEU A 539 31.33 -12.42 36.65
N ASP A 540 31.45 -12.15 37.96
CA ASP A 540 32.43 -11.20 38.51
C ASP A 540 33.86 -11.62 38.20
N ASN A 541 34.18 -12.91 38.24
CA ASN A 541 35.48 -13.46 37.93
C ASN A 541 35.79 -13.44 36.43
N VAL A 542 34.76 -13.71 35.62
CA VAL A 542 34.85 -13.70 34.15
C VAL A 542 35.06 -12.29 33.62
N LEU A 543 34.39 -11.29 34.19
CA LEU A 543 34.54 -9.89 33.83
C LEU A 543 35.89 -9.30 34.28
N ALA A 544 36.51 -9.84 35.34
CA ALA A 544 37.84 -9.46 35.78
C ALA A 544 38.95 -9.93 34.81
N GLU A 545 38.71 -11.02 34.05
CA GLU A 545 39.67 -11.57 33.07
C GLU A 545 38.97 -11.84 31.70
N PRO A 546 38.49 -10.81 31.02
CA PRO A 546 37.62 -10.96 29.82
C PRO A 546 38.33 -11.65 28.64
N TYR A 547 39.66 -11.68 28.60
CA TYR A 547 40.42 -12.30 27.51
C TYR A 547 40.36 -13.84 27.49
N ASN A 548 39.95 -14.46 28.61
CA ASN A 548 39.91 -15.92 28.72
C ASN A 548 38.55 -16.51 28.30
N TYR A 549 37.53 -15.68 28.24
CA TYR A 549 36.17 -16.10 27.90
C TYR A 549 35.60 -15.21 26.79
N SER A 550 34.90 -15.82 25.88
CA SER A 550 34.16 -15.10 24.82
C SER A 550 32.77 -15.70 24.72
N SER A 551 31.77 -14.86 24.90
CA SER A 551 30.37 -15.22 24.67
C SER A 551 29.63 -14.01 24.09
N ARG A 552 28.52 -14.27 23.40
CA ARG A 552 27.69 -13.22 22.78
C ARG A 552 27.17 -12.23 23.82
N ILE A 553 26.73 -12.72 24.98
CA ILE A 553 26.21 -11.88 26.04
C ILE A 553 27.30 -10.93 26.61
N LEU A 554 28.51 -11.42 26.77
CA LEU A 554 29.64 -10.58 27.23
C LEU A 554 29.99 -9.52 26.17
N SER A 555 30.02 -9.87 24.90
CA SER A 555 30.26 -8.92 23.81
C SER A 555 29.21 -7.80 23.76
N ILE A 556 27.96 -8.11 24.05
CA ILE A 556 26.88 -7.11 24.14
C ILE A 556 27.02 -6.24 25.37
N VAL A 557 27.36 -6.83 26.53
CA VAL A 557 27.63 -6.09 27.78
C VAL A 557 28.78 -5.10 27.57
N ASP A 558 29.89 -5.57 27.00
CA ASP A 558 31.08 -4.74 26.72
C ASP A 558 30.74 -3.61 25.75
N PHE A 559 29.97 -3.89 24.69
CA PHE A 559 29.55 -2.88 23.72
C PHE A 559 28.67 -1.81 24.37
N ILE A 560 27.70 -2.21 25.20
CA ILE A 560 26.85 -1.25 25.91
C ILE A 560 27.68 -0.41 26.88
N ASP A 561 28.59 -1.02 27.62
CA ASP A 561 29.41 -0.32 28.64
C ASP A 561 30.43 0.64 28.02
N GLN A 562 31.05 0.27 26.90
CA GLN A 562 32.15 1.06 26.30
C GLN A 562 31.67 2.05 25.25
N GLU A 563 30.64 1.71 24.44
CA GLU A 563 30.23 2.48 23.27
C GLU A 563 28.96 3.27 23.49
N ILE A 564 28.09 2.85 24.43
CA ILE A 564 26.73 3.44 24.59
C ILE A 564 26.59 4.22 25.93
N TYR A 565 27.58 4.25 26.75
CA TYR A 565 27.65 4.69 28.15
C TYR A 565 26.61 5.68 28.71
N GLU A 566 26.18 6.71 27.97
CA GLU A 566 25.21 7.73 28.41
C GLU A 566 23.90 7.73 27.60
N GLU A 567 23.79 6.99 26.51
CA GLU A 567 22.68 7.01 25.57
C GLU A 567 21.70 5.87 25.85
N LYS A 568 20.51 5.93 25.27
CA LYS A 568 19.48 4.92 25.46
C LYS A 568 19.53 3.86 24.37
N VAL A 569 19.45 2.60 24.77
CA VAL A 569 19.50 1.44 23.87
C VAL A 569 18.29 0.53 24.05
N VAL A 570 17.74 0.06 22.92
CA VAL A 570 16.74 -1.00 22.89
C VAL A 570 17.39 -2.29 22.41
N VAL A 571 17.25 -3.36 23.16
CA VAL A 571 17.81 -4.68 22.86
C VAL A 571 16.69 -5.64 22.54
N PHE A 572 16.72 -6.29 21.38
CA PHE A 572 15.70 -7.21 20.91
C PHE A 572 16.17 -8.65 20.84
N THR A 573 15.29 -9.58 21.24
CA THR A 573 15.44 -11.01 20.97
C THR A 573 14.11 -11.64 20.58
N ASN A 574 14.13 -12.74 19.81
CA ASN A 574 12.94 -13.50 19.45
C ASN A 574 12.62 -14.62 20.45
N TYR A 575 13.53 -14.92 21.38
CA TYR A 575 13.46 -16.10 22.24
C TYR A 575 13.25 -15.74 23.70
N ALA A 576 12.25 -16.34 24.32
CA ALA A 576 11.93 -16.10 25.74
C ALA A 576 13.09 -16.54 26.67
N GLU A 577 13.75 -17.63 26.34
CA GLU A 577 14.89 -18.17 27.09
C GLU A 577 16.07 -17.18 27.05
N THR A 578 16.37 -16.64 25.89
CA THR A 578 17.40 -15.59 25.72
C THR A 578 17.01 -14.32 26.48
N PHE A 579 15.74 -13.90 26.39
CA PHE A 579 15.23 -12.76 27.11
C PHE A 579 15.41 -12.86 28.62
N GLU A 580 15.07 -14.00 29.21
CA GLU A 580 15.22 -14.23 30.66
C GLU A 580 16.68 -14.17 31.10
N LYS A 581 17.56 -14.88 30.40
CA LYS A 581 18.98 -14.96 30.76
C LYS A 581 19.73 -13.64 30.55
N TYR A 582 19.52 -13.02 29.40
CA TYR A 582 20.13 -11.71 29.15
C TYR A 582 19.57 -10.63 30.09
N GLY A 583 18.26 -10.67 30.39
CA GLY A 583 17.68 -9.78 31.38
C GLY A 583 18.26 -9.95 32.79
N GLN A 584 18.61 -11.17 33.18
CA GLN A 584 19.31 -11.43 34.43
C GLN A 584 20.72 -10.81 34.43
N VAL A 585 21.54 -11.13 33.42
CA VAL A 585 22.93 -10.65 33.32
C VAL A 585 23.01 -9.11 33.25
N LEU A 586 22.17 -8.51 32.40
CA LEU A 586 22.15 -7.06 32.27
C LEU A 586 21.79 -6.37 33.59
N ARG A 587 20.83 -6.93 34.37
CA ARG A 587 20.48 -6.41 35.71
C ARG A 587 21.60 -6.56 36.73
N GLU A 588 22.28 -7.71 36.74
CA GLU A 588 23.41 -7.96 37.63
C GLU A 588 24.59 -7.03 37.34
N TYR A 589 24.83 -6.75 36.03
CA TYR A 589 25.99 -5.92 35.64
C TYR A 589 25.69 -4.42 35.76
N PHE A 590 24.57 -3.94 35.17
CA PHE A 590 24.25 -2.50 35.11
C PHE A 590 23.43 -1.99 36.28
N GLY A 591 22.71 -2.85 37.01
CA GLY A 591 21.77 -2.50 38.08
C GLY A 591 20.32 -2.49 37.60
N GLU A 592 19.38 -2.83 38.52
CA GLU A 592 17.94 -2.90 38.20
C GLU A 592 17.34 -1.54 37.82
N GLU A 593 17.91 -0.45 38.31
CA GLU A 593 17.48 0.92 38.01
C GLU A 593 17.74 1.32 36.57
N LYS A 594 18.76 0.76 35.93
CA LYS A 594 19.11 1.11 34.54
C LYS A 594 18.36 0.32 33.47
N ILE A 595 17.60 -0.71 33.86
CA ILE A 595 16.99 -1.63 32.91
C ILE A 595 15.47 -1.65 33.06
N ALA A 596 14.79 -1.55 31.93
CA ALA A 596 13.37 -1.86 31.78
C ALA A 596 13.19 -3.12 30.93
N LEU A 597 12.18 -3.91 31.25
CA LEU A 597 11.84 -5.12 30.51
C LEU A 597 10.50 -4.96 29.79
N PHE A 598 10.39 -5.55 28.61
CA PHE A 598 9.19 -5.56 27.82
C PHE A 598 8.99 -6.94 27.19
N ASN A 599 8.00 -7.70 27.66
CA ASN A 599 7.70 -9.03 27.12
C ASN A 599 6.19 -9.35 27.12
N LYS A 600 5.82 -10.34 26.31
CA LYS A 600 4.43 -10.79 26.13
C LYS A 600 3.71 -11.32 27.37
N ASN A 601 4.43 -11.65 28.43
CA ASN A 601 3.86 -12.18 29.68
C ASN A 601 3.47 -11.07 30.65
N MET A 602 3.89 -9.83 30.42
CA MET A 602 3.55 -8.67 31.24
C MET A 602 2.12 -8.21 30.94
N ASN A 603 1.43 -7.73 31.93
CA ASN A 603 0.12 -7.10 31.72
C ASN A 603 0.29 -5.67 31.11
N GLU A 604 -0.82 -5.11 30.65
CA GLU A 604 -0.79 -3.82 29.93
C GLU A 604 -0.26 -2.65 30.80
N GLU A 605 -0.57 -2.64 32.10
CA GLU A 605 -0.07 -1.64 33.03
C GLU A 605 1.45 -1.75 33.27
N GLU A 606 1.96 -2.97 33.37
CA GLU A 606 3.39 -3.23 33.51
C GLU A 606 4.17 -2.84 32.26
N LEU A 607 3.63 -3.14 31.07
CA LEU A 607 4.22 -2.74 29.79
C LEU A 607 4.28 -1.22 29.64
N GLU A 608 3.20 -0.51 29.98
CA GLU A 608 3.16 0.95 29.94
C GLU A 608 4.13 1.58 30.93
N LEU A 609 4.23 1.02 32.14
CA LEU A 609 5.17 1.50 33.16
C LEU A 609 6.63 1.30 32.72
N SER A 610 6.96 0.17 32.12
CA SER A 610 8.31 -0.11 31.58
C SER A 610 8.70 0.88 30.49
N ILE A 611 7.82 1.15 29.55
CA ILE A 611 8.07 2.13 28.48
C ILE A 611 8.16 3.55 29.06
N TYR A 612 7.23 3.92 29.94
CA TYR A 612 7.24 5.23 30.58
C TYR A 612 8.56 5.46 31.33
N ARG A 613 9.03 4.46 32.09
CA ARG A 613 10.30 4.49 32.81
C ARG A 613 11.47 4.64 31.82
N PHE A 614 11.53 3.84 30.78
CA PHE A 614 12.57 3.94 29.76
C PHE A 614 12.59 5.32 29.06
N GLN A 615 11.42 5.89 28.76
CA GLN A 615 11.35 7.18 28.06
C GLN A 615 11.66 8.39 28.95
N ASN A 616 11.23 8.37 30.20
CA ASN A 616 11.21 9.57 31.05
C ASN A 616 12.18 9.54 32.22
N ASP A 617 12.76 8.38 32.54
CA ASP A 617 13.78 8.24 33.59
C ASP A 617 15.16 8.27 32.94
N ASP A 618 15.98 9.25 33.32
CA ASP A 618 17.35 9.40 32.79
C ASP A 618 18.30 8.32 33.32
N GLU A 619 17.97 7.65 34.40
CA GLU A 619 18.75 6.53 34.93
C GLU A 619 18.47 5.24 34.13
N CYS A 620 17.27 5.07 33.57
CA CYS A 620 16.89 3.89 32.81
C CYS A 620 17.41 4.00 31.36
N LYS A 621 18.50 3.30 31.05
CA LYS A 621 19.21 3.38 29.78
C LYS A 621 18.93 2.20 28.83
N ILE A 622 18.56 1.05 29.35
CA ILE A 622 18.41 -0.18 28.58
C ILE A 622 16.98 -0.65 28.62
N LEU A 623 16.38 -0.90 27.46
CA LEU A 623 15.09 -1.57 27.32
C LEU A 623 15.30 -2.90 26.62
N LEU A 624 15.13 -4.01 27.35
CA LEU A 624 15.17 -5.34 26.76
C LEU A 624 13.77 -5.77 26.32
N CYS A 625 13.62 -6.10 25.05
CA CYS A 625 12.36 -6.46 24.41
C CYS A 625 12.37 -7.89 23.86
N ASP A 626 11.28 -8.60 24.00
CA ASP A 626 10.99 -9.81 23.22
C ASP A 626 10.44 -9.46 21.83
N GLU A 627 9.98 -10.48 21.08
CA GLU A 627 9.39 -10.32 19.74
C GLU A 627 8.24 -9.28 19.69
N THR A 628 7.49 -9.13 20.80
CA THR A 628 6.33 -8.23 20.87
C THR A 628 6.71 -6.76 20.99
N GLY A 629 7.94 -6.45 21.43
CA GLY A 629 8.45 -5.09 21.49
C GLY A 629 8.61 -4.42 20.11
N GLY A 630 8.67 -5.22 19.04
CA GLY A 630 8.65 -4.71 17.66
C GLY A 630 7.28 -4.25 17.17
N GLU A 631 6.19 -4.50 17.91
CA GLU A 631 4.83 -4.16 17.51
C GLU A 631 4.21 -3.07 18.42
N GLY A 632 3.76 -2.00 17.82
CA GLY A 632 2.76 -1.11 18.41
C GLY A 632 3.23 -0.08 19.45
N ARG A 633 4.52 0.10 19.69
CA ARG A 633 4.99 1.09 20.66
C ARG A 633 5.99 2.05 20.03
N ASN A 634 5.97 3.29 20.51
CA ASN A 634 6.92 4.31 20.09
C ASN A 634 8.12 4.30 21.04
N LEU A 635 9.32 4.07 20.51
CA LEU A 635 10.58 4.01 21.25
C LEU A 635 11.56 5.12 20.81
N GLN A 636 11.04 6.23 20.29
CA GLN A 636 11.82 7.36 19.74
C GLN A 636 12.77 8.04 20.72
N GLY A 637 12.84 7.61 21.95
CA GLY A 637 13.83 8.11 22.91
C GLY A 637 15.15 7.34 22.93
N ALA A 638 15.31 6.32 22.08
CA ALA A 638 16.52 5.52 22.02
C ALA A 638 17.38 5.88 20.81
N ASP A 639 18.69 5.94 21.03
CA ASP A 639 19.68 6.26 20.01
C ASP A 639 20.24 5.00 19.34
N PHE A 640 20.18 3.86 20.03
CA PHE A 640 20.70 2.59 19.58
C PHE A 640 19.67 1.47 19.63
N VAL A 641 19.79 0.55 18.67
CA VAL A 641 19.09 -0.73 18.70
C VAL A 641 20.09 -1.86 18.54
N ILE A 642 20.01 -2.86 19.42
CA ILE A 642 20.82 -4.07 19.36
C ILE A 642 19.88 -5.25 19.07
N HIS A 643 20.21 -6.05 18.07
CA HIS A 643 19.55 -7.31 17.79
C HIS A 643 20.45 -8.44 18.30
N ILE A 644 20.04 -9.13 19.38
CA ILE A 644 20.72 -10.33 19.86
C ILE A 644 20.62 -11.44 18.80
N ASP A 645 19.46 -11.56 18.22
CA ASP A 645 19.15 -12.45 17.11
C ASP A 645 18.32 -11.71 16.04
N LEU A 646 18.52 -12.09 14.79
CA LEU A 646 17.80 -11.52 13.67
C LEU A 646 16.57 -12.40 13.36
N PRO A 647 15.36 -11.83 13.28
CA PRO A 647 14.22 -12.54 12.76
C PRO A 647 14.47 -12.92 11.30
N TRP A 648 13.96 -14.06 10.87
CA TRP A 648 14.08 -14.52 9.48
C TRP A 648 13.34 -13.60 8.49
N ASP A 649 12.28 -12.91 8.94
CA ASP A 649 11.56 -11.94 8.14
C ASP A 649 12.20 -10.54 8.25
N ALA A 650 12.71 -10.05 7.13
CA ALA A 650 13.28 -8.70 7.04
C ALA A 650 12.31 -7.59 7.45
N ASN A 651 11.00 -7.79 7.28
CA ASN A 651 10.00 -6.81 7.70
C ASN A 651 9.94 -6.68 9.23
N ALA A 652 10.18 -7.75 9.97
CA ALA A 652 10.23 -7.71 11.43
C ALA A 652 11.43 -6.87 11.92
N ILE A 653 12.57 -6.92 11.21
CA ILE A 653 13.73 -6.07 11.50
C ILE A 653 13.37 -4.59 11.26
N GLU A 654 12.78 -4.29 10.10
CA GLU A 654 12.34 -2.93 9.76
C GLU A 654 11.29 -2.39 10.75
N GLN A 655 10.39 -3.24 11.22
CA GLN A 655 9.42 -2.87 12.25
C GLN A 655 10.10 -2.50 13.57
N ARG A 656 11.09 -3.26 14.02
CA ARG A 656 11.86 -2.95 15.24
C ARG A 656 12.58 -1.61 15.13
N ILE A 657 13.34 -1.41 14.03
CA ILE A 657 14.08 -0.17 13.80
C ILE A 657 13.11 1.02 13.65
N GLY A 658 12.02 0.85 12.91
CA GLY A 658 11.03 1.90 12.69
C GLY A 658 10.25 2.35 13.96
N ARG A 659 10.49 1.72 15.12
CA ARG A 659 9.95 2.19 16.42
C ARG A 659 10.83 3.28 17.04
N LEU A 660 12.09 3.36 16.63
CA LEU A 660 13.03 4.37 17.10
C LEU A 660 13.02 5.63 16.23
N ASP A 661 12.61 5.51 14.95
CA ASP A 661 12.48 6.63 14.01
C ASP A 661 11.27 7.56 14.33
#